data_52e7f7c50daa17e4c659c12b10357d12
#
_entry.id   52e7f7c50daa17e4c659c12b10357d12
#
_cell.length_a   1.000
_cell.length_b   1.000
_cell.length_c   1.000
_cell.angle_alpha   90.00
_cell.angle_beta   90.00
_cell.angle_gamma   90.00
#
_symmetry.space_group_name_H-M   'P 1'
#
loop_
_entity.id
_entity.type
_entity.pdbx_description
1 polymer ?
#
loop_
_entity_poly.entity_id
_entity_poly.type
_entity_poly.pdbx_seq_one_letter_code
_entity_poly.pdbx_strand_id
1 'polypeptide(L)'
;MTDDRERAEQLFNEAIAMPTGMPRHEALERAARAADACGHDMLAATCRIALIDSCYWLNRYDLILAPIAWCRAAEQRDISVFSENEMHSLNWAYKWVPVGLRRDPRFSLAQIESVLDDLEARYKRLGFSLQPVHGQRVLTAAHIGDFALADEHFARFIATERDDLSDCAGCVVEEQVEHLVARGRYEEALRHAEPALAGAFTCSTQPQGVLTALLPALTALGEVDRARDAHLTAYRRSREQAGQGYVGLHLEFCATSGNVSRGMELLGRHLDQVHHATSPIGTMNFAASAALLLSRVADPHTRLTVPTPGGGSESLTAEQLREQLEATALRLAGDFDQRNGTGRQTERVRSILDAPDTVHVPLAVPDPAPVTAPAGVHTDPVELAYQAQLAYEENDFLTGYQLLRSLPADLDPLLPSNLAARLAARRLVVFSRPGRPAEIIGELAAAVRRLTEVGELDQAARFHARMGMLQAENGDLDAGIATAQEALESAETHSSSTGRILVRLILCELLDLRHEHDRAGELLAEATRLAERTEPRRLASVLLESADHEARQGNLDTAERLVADAMSKPGLRPGDLFHALRARSGIAEIRGDVELLLATSAEFVEFVRQYPGPWVADVMLHRATILDNLDRSAQHLDELVDTVAMCRAQDNPAATARACYLLSSGYLGCGRLVEAAEALEEALRLLPEEDVDSTLRVRFRLGSVCAELGENAEGHQHFTAMLQLVAGAPAASQAMVWGGLGSTTPDVAEADRCHRRSAQLWEEAELPVEACRAWIKAAGTIADDDPESALESLKRAVSQIPPGAEVAPRLTAEVLELRGYTYARLERNAEALSDNETAAELVSGLGEPDWQIFLMVRAARVHIALGAPDAAEQLARDSIVLMTDETPPSIVARVLDVLTRALEAQSKPVRPDPLAKALTARLR
;
A
#
# COMPACT_ATOMS: atom_id res chain seq x y z
N MET A 1 -21.43 9.86 52.09
CA MET A 1 -21.86 8.51 51.65
C MET A 1 -22.63 8.54 50.33
N THR A 2 -23.72 9.33 50.16
CA THR A 2 -24.43 9.43 48.84
C THR A 2 -23.57 10.13 47.80
N ASP A 3 -22.94 11.23 48.16
CA ASP A 3 -22.04 12.05 47.32
C ASP A 3 -20.77 11.26 46.87
N ASP A 4 -20.19 10.46 47.75
CA ASP A 4 -19.03 9.61 47.43
C ASP A 4 -19.36 8.48 46.42
N ARG A 5 -20.61 7.91 46.54
CA ARG A 5 -21.07 6.89 45.58
C ARG A 5 -21.33 7.49 44.19
N GLU A 6 -22.05 8.61 44.15
CA GLU A 6 -22.30 9.35 42.90
C GLU A 6 -20.94 9.74 42.21
N ARG A 7 -19.96 10.14 43.02
CA ARG A 7 -18.63 10.45 42.51
C ARG A 7 -17.90 9.22 41.96
N ALA A 8 -18.02 8.06 42.60
CA ALA A 8 -17.42 6.83 42.07
C ALA A 8 -18.07 6.37 40.75
N GLU A 9 -19.40 6.48 40.65
CA GLU A 9 -20.16 6.21 39.41
C GLU A 9 -19.75 7.16 38.28
N GLN A 10 -19.60 8.45 38.58
CA GLN A 10 -19.14 9.45 37.61
C GLN A 10 -17.75 9.11 37.08
N LEU A 11 -16.78 8.75 37.94
CA LEU A 11 -15.44 8.34 37.55
C LEU A 11 -15.44 7.12 36.63
N PHE A 12 -16.33 6.16 36.90
CA PHE A 12 -16.47 4.98 36.05
C PHE A 12 -17.03 5.36 34.67
N ASN A 13 -18.08 6.18 34.60
CA ASN A 13 -18.68 6.63 33.36
C ASN A 13 -17.68 7.46 32.49
N GLU A 14 -16.91 8.36 33.15
CA GLU A 14 -15.85 9.09 32.50
C GLU A 14 -14.77 8.14 31.90
N ALA A 15 -14.38 7.11 32.66
CA ALA A 15 -13.39 6.14 32.22
C ALA A 15 -13.89 5.29 31.02
N ILE A 16 -15.13 4.83 31.06
CA ILE A 16 -15.72 4.04 29.96
C ILE A 16 -15.87 4.86 28.68
N ALA A 17 -16.12 6.16 28.77
CA ALA A 17 -16.20 7.06 27.62
C ALA A 17 -14.85 7.34 26.95
N MET A 18 -13.73 7.02 27.60
CA MET A 18 -12.39 7.21 27.03
C MET A 18 -12.08 6.15 25.96
N PRO A 19 -11.31 6.51 24.92
CA PRO A 19 -10.77 5.53 23.98
C PRO A 19 -9.96 4.43 24.68
N THR A 20 -9.92 3.23 24.10
CA THR A 20 -9.10 2.12 24.62
C THR A 20 -7.62 2.53 24.66
N GLY A 21 -6.96 2.32 25.80
CA GLY A 21 -5.58 2.72 26.01
C GLY A 21 -5.20 2.74 27.50
N MET A 22 -3.91 2.94 27.81
CA MET A 22 -3.45 3.06 29.21
C MET A 22 -4.16 4.19 29.99
N PRO A 23 -4.47 5.37 29.42
CA PRO A 23 -5.23 6.40 30.13
C PRO A 23 -6.60 5.93 30.63
N ARG A 24 -7.35 5.14 29.81
CA ARG A 24 -8.61 4.50 30.22
C ARG A 24 -8.39 3.49 31.34
N HIS A 25 -7.35 2.65 31.22
CA HIS A 25 -7.02 1.67 32.24
C HIS A 25 -6.78 2.33 33.62
N GLU A 26 -5.93 3.36 33.65
CA GLU A 26 -5.64 4.13 34.85
C GLU A 26 -6.90 4.84 35.43
N ALA A 27 -7.79 5.32 34.54
CA ALA A 27 -9.07 5.90 34.98
C ALA A 27 -9.98 4.86 35.62
N LEU A 28 -10.05 3.65 35.05
CA LEU A 28 -10.79 2.52 35.63
C LEU A 28 -10.23 2.10 36.99
N GLU A 29 -8.89 2.11 37.16
CA GLU A 29 -8.28 1.87 38.47
C GLU A 29 -8.67 2.91 39.52
N ARG A 30 -8.72 4.21 39.13
CA ARG A 30 -9.20 5.27 40.02
C ARG A 30 -10.66 5.09 40.41
N ALA A 31 -11.53 4.71 39.48
CA ALA A 31 -12.94 4.42 39.74
C ALA A 31 -13.10 3.21 40.69
N ALA A 32 -12.33 2.13 40.48
CA ALA A 32 -12.35 0.96 41.35
C ALA A 32 -11.94 1.30 42.78
N ARG A 33 -10.87 2.10 42.97
CA ARG A 33 -10.46 2.57 44.31
C ARG A 33 -11.51 3.45 44.98
N ALA A 34 -12.20 4.31 44.21
CA ALA A 34 -13.27 5.14 44.74
C ALA A 34 -14.47 4.32 45.16
N ALA A 35 -14.85 3.29 44.41
CA ALA A 35 -15.92 2.36 44.76
C ALA A 35 -15.61 1.56 46.02
N ASP A 36 -14.36 1.08 46.18
CA ASP A 36 -13.91 0.44 47.42
C ASP A 36 -14.01 1.38 48.64
N ALA A 37 -13.55 2.62 48.47
CA ALA A 37 -13.51 3.60 49.57
C ALA A 37 -14.90 3.98 50.09
N CYS A 38 -15.95 3.96 49.24
CA CYS A 38 -17.32 4.24 49.64
C CYS A 38 -18.14 2.97 49.92
N GLY A 39 -17.55 1.78 49.88
CA GLY A 39 -18.21 0.49 50.11
C GLY A 39 -19.30 0.16 49.08
N HIS A 40 -19.09 0.55 47.83
CA HIS A 40 -20.00 0.22 46.72
C HIS A 40 -19.54 -1.04 46.02
N ASP A 41 -19.73 -2.21 46.62
CA ASP A 41 -19.17 -3.49 46.18
C ASP A 41 -19.60 -3.88 44.75
N MET A 42 -20.84 -3.62 44.34
CA MET A 42 -21.29 -3.88 42.96
C MET A 42 -20.51 -3.05 41.93
N LEU A 43 -20.36 -1.72 42.14
CA LEU A 43 -19.58 -0.88 41.27
C LEU A 43 -18.09 -1.26 41.26
N ALA A 44 -17.58 -1.65 42.45
CA ALA A 44 -16.22 -2.14 42.60
C ALA A 44 -15.97 -3.42 41.75
N ALA A 45 -16.97 -4.31 41.66
CA ALA A 45 -16.95 -5.49 40.79
C ALA A 45 -16.98 -5.08 39.30
N THR A 46 -17.94 -4.21 38.92
CA THR A 46 -18.07 -3.71 37.55
C THR A 46 -16.77 -3.06 37.04
N CYS A 47 -16.16 -2.19 37.88
CA CYS A 47 -14.86 -1.56 37.52
C CYS A 47 -13.75 -2.61 37.28
N ARG A 48 -13.74 -3.70 38.07
CA ARG A 48 -12.69 -4.73 37.90
C ARG A 48 -12.92 -5.64 36.71
N ILE A 49 -14.17 -5.92 36.36
CA ILE A 49 -14.48 -6.60 35.09
C ILE A 49 -14.02 -5.75 33.92
N ALA A 50 -14.29 -4.44 33.93
CA ALA A 50 -13.82 -3.51 32.92
C ALA A 50 -12.27 -3.40 32.86
N LEU A 51 -11.59 -3.48 34.04
CA LEU A 51 -10.13 -3.54 34.10
C LEU A 51 -9.57 -4.83 33.48
N ILE A 52 -10.20 -5.97 33.75
CA ILE A 52 -9.80 -7.26 33.15
C ILE A 52 -9.92 -7.19 31.62
N ASP A 53 -11.02 -6.68 31.11
CA ASP A 53 -11.22 -6.45 29.67
C ASP A 53 -10.16 -5.50 29.11
N SER A 54 -9.88 -4.39 29.79
CA SER A 54 -8.83 -3.43 29.41
C SER A 54 -7.43 -4.10 29.35
N CYS A 55 -7.11 -5.02 30.24
CA CYS A 55 -5.83 -5.77 30.20
C CYS A 55 -5.70 -6.62 28.92
N TYR A 56 -6.80 -7.21 28.45
CA TYR A 56 -6.83 -7.96 27.18
C TYR A 56 -6.49 -7.06 25.97
N TRP A 57 -7.22 -5.96 25.83
CA TRP A 57 -7.01 -5.03 24.71
C TRP A 57 -5.63 -4.35 24.71
N LEU A 58 -5.04 -4.15 25.88
CA LEU A 58 -3.68 -3.63 26.04
C LEU A 58 -2.59 -4.70 25.88
N ASN A 59 -2.96 -5.97 25.74
CA ASN A 59 -2.04 -7.12 25.83
C ASN A 59 -1.17 -7.10 27.13
N ARG A 60 -1.70 -6.52 28.22
CA ARG A 60 -1.05 -6.38 29.53
C ARG A 60 -1.59 -7.39 30.53
N TYR A 61 -1.41 -8.68 30.19
CA TYR A 61 -1.88 -9.79 31.06
C TYR A 61 -1.17 -9.84 32.42
N ASP A 62 -0.05 -9.16 32.57
CA ASP A 62 0.63 -8.96 33.85
C ASP A 62 -0.24 -8.17 34.86
N LEU A 63 -1.12 -7.29 34.38
CA LEU A 63 -2.01 -6.47 35.22
C LEU A 63 -3.30 -7.19 35.62
N ILE A 64 -3.62 -8.33 35.02
CA ILE A 64 -4.89 -9.04 35.23
C ILE A 64 -5.00 -9.70 36.62
N LEU A 65 -3.87 -10.00 37.25
CA LEU A 65 -3.83 -10.79 38.49
C LEU A 65 -4.54 -10.10 39.66
N ALA A 66 -4.33 -8.80 39.85
CA ALA A 66 -4.90 -8.05 40.96
C ALA A 66 -6.44 -7.94 40.86
N PRO A 67 -7.04 -7.52 39.72
CA PRO A 67 -8.49 -7.47 39.60
C PRO A 67 -9.15 -8.85 39.68
N ILE A 68 -8.55 -9.92 39.13
CA ILE A 68 -9.08 -11.28 39.25
C ILE A 68 -9.02 -11.78 40.70
N ALA A 69 -7.92 -11.55 41.41
CA ALA A 69 -7.82 -11.94 42.82
C ALA A 69 -8.87 -11.25 43.69
N TRP A 70 -9.12 -9.96 43.43
CA TRP A 70 -10.20 -9.24 44.13
C TRP A 70 -11.58 -9.83 43.78
N CYS A 71 -11.87 -10.08 42.52
CA CYS A 71 -13.15 -10.66 42.08
C CYS A 71 -13.37 -12.03 42.71
N ARG A 72 -12.34 -12.89 42.80
CA ARG A 72 -12.44 -14.19 43.52
C ARG A 72 -12.76 -14.04 45.00
N ALA A 73 -12.10 -13.10 45.66
CA ALA A 73 -12.36 -12.84 47.07
C ALA A 73 -13.78 -12.28 47.28
N ALA A 74 -14.27 -11.45 46.38
CA ALA A 74 -15.63 -10.92 46.40
C ALA A 74 -16.67 -12.03 46.14
N GLU A 75 -16.47 -12.89 45.14
CA GLU A 75 -17.32 -14.06 44.84
C GLU A 75 -17.47 -15.00 46.05
N GLN A 76 -16.38 -15.24 46.78
CA GLN A 76 -16.40 -16.08 47.96
C GLN A 76 -17.15 -15.45 49.15
N ARG A 77 -17.14 -14.11 49.25
CA ARG A 77 -17.87 -13.39 50.33
C ARG A 77 -19.35 -13.25 50.01
N ASP A 78 -19.65 -12.78 48.82
CA ASP A 78 -21.01 -12.52 48.37
C ASP A 78 -21.09 -12.50 46.87
N ILE A 79 -21.59 -13.57 46.27
CA ILE A 79 -21.74 -13.70 44.81
C ILE A 79 -22.73 -12.66 44.23
N SER A 80 -23.63 -12.14 45.03
CA SER A 80 -24.66 -11.20 44.57
C SER A 80 -24.11 -9.81 44.20
N VAL A 81 -22.83 -9.55 44.46
CA VAL A 81 -22.16 -8.33 44.02
C VAL A 81 -21.90 -8.33 42.49
N PHE A 82 -22.02 -9.48 41.83
CA PHE A 82 -21.88 -9.64 40.38
C PHE A 82 -23.24 -9.91 39.73
N SER A 83 -23.50 -9.25 38.61
CA SER A 83 -24.55 -9.65 37.68
C SER A 83 -24.19 -10.97 36.99
N GLU A 84 -25.17 -11.63 36.36
CA GLU A 84 -24.92 -12.86 35.55
C GLU A 84 -23.92 -12.60 34.43
N ASN A 85 -23.99 -11.45 33.76
CA ASN A 85 -23.05 -11.07 32.70
C ASN A 85 -21.64 -10.86 33.23
N GLU A 86 -21.47 -10.23 34.37
CA GLU A 86 -20.16 -10.03 35.00
C GLU A 86 -19.55 -11.37 35.46
N MET A 87 -20.36 -12.27 36.01
CA MET A 87 -19.91 -13.63 36.35
C MET A 87 -19.50 -14.42 35.10
N HIS A 88 -20.25 -14.30 34.00
CA HIS A 88 -19.86 -14.88 32.72
C HIS A 88 -18.54 -14.31 32.24
N SER A 89 -18.38 -12.98 32.22
CA SER A 89 -17.14 -12.29 31.84
C SER A 89 -15.94 -12.70 32.70
N LEU A 90 -16.13 -12.82 34.02
CA LEU A 90 -15.09 -13.29 34.92
C LEU A 90 -14.67 -14.73 34.62
N ASN A 91 -15.64 -15.65 34.41
CA ASN A 91 -15.36 -17.02 34.05
C ASN A 91 -14.64 -17.14 32.71
N TRP A 92 -15.04 -16.34 31.72
CA TRP A 92 -14.43 -16.32 30.41
C TRP A 92 -13.00 -15.79 30.46
N ALA A 93 -12.73 -14.71 31.18
CA ALA A 93 -11.42 -14.10 31.34
C ALA A 93 -10.44 -14.93 32.17
N TYR A 94 -10.95 -15.88 32.97
CA TYR A 94 -10.12 -16.67 33.89
C TYR A 94 -9.01 -17.47 33.16
N LYS A 95 -9.24 -17.89 31.91
CA LYS A 95 -8.25 -18.55 31.05
C LYS A 95 -7.08 -17.63 30.65
N TRP A 96 -7.18 -16.31 30.83
CA TRP A 96 -6.09 -15.39 30.58
C TRP A 96 -5.04 -15.32 31.66
N VAL A 97 -5.37 -15.79 32.87
CA VAL A 97 -4.42 -15.81 34.01
C VAL A 97 -3.17 -16.64 33.68
N PRO A 98 -3.28 -17.90 33.22
CA PRO A 98 -2.10 -18.68 32.85
C PRO A 98 -1.32 -18.06 31.70
N VAL A 99 -1.97 -17.31 30.79
CA VAL A 99 -1.29 -16.55 29.72
C VAL A 99 -0.36 -15.50 30.31
N GLY A 100 -0.83 -14.70 31.26
CA GLY A 100 -0.02 -13.67 31.92
C GLY A 100 1.17 -14.25 32.66
N LEU A 101 0.95 -15.30 33.46
CA LEU A 101 2.00 -15.96 34.22
C LEU A 101 3.07 -16.58 33.31
N ARG A 102 2.67 -17.25 32.24
CA ARG A 102 3.58 -17.89 31.30
C ARG A 102 4.47 -16.88 30.59
N ARG A 103 3.96 -15.69 30.29
CA ARG A 103 4.66 -14.63 29.55
C ARG A 103 5.71 -13.86 30.34
N ASP A 104 5.81 -14.09 31.66
CA ASP A 104 6.75 -13.42 32.56
C ASP A 104 7.55 -14.46 33.38
N PRO A 105 8.90 -14.48 33.27
CA PRO A 105 9.74 -15.47 33.97
C PRO A 105 9.76 -15.28 35.48
N ARG A 106 9.24 -14.19 36.04
CA ARG A 106 9.14 -13.97 37.50
C ARG A 106 8.17 -14.92 38.18
N PHE A 107 7.21 -15.51 37.47
CA PHE A 107 6.27 -16.48 37.98
C PHE A 107 6.78 -17.90 37.79
N SER A 108 6.75 -18.71 38.88
CA SER A 108 7.23 -20.09 38.81
C SER A 108 6.29 -21.02 38.03
N LEU A 109 6.81 -22.14 37.51
CA LEU A 109 5.98 -23.17 36.87
C LEU A 109 4.90 -23.71 37.85
N ALA A 110 5.24 -23.87 39.13
CA ALA A 110 4.28 -24.34 40.12
C ALA A 110 3.06 -23.40 40.29
N GLN A 111 3.29 -22.08 40.16
CA GLN A 111 2.17 -21.11 40.12
C GLN A 111 1.31 -21.26 38.87
N ILE A 112 1.94 -21.46 37.72
CA ILE A 112 1.24 -21.67 36.44
C ILE A 112 0.38 -22.93 36.51
N GLU A 113 0.97 -24.06 36.94
CA GLU A 113 0.27 -25.33 37.10
C GLU A 113 -0.90 -25.22 38.10
N SER A 114 -0.67 -24.56 39.26
CA SER A 114 -1.73 -24.35 40.24
C SER A 114 -2.92 -23.56 39.68
N VAL A 115 -2.64 -22.58 38.81
CA VAL A 115 -3.70 -21.80 38.14
C VAL A 115 -4.42 -22.62 37.06
N LEU A 116 -3.70 -23.45 36.32
CA LEU A 116 -4.30 -24.38 35.35
C LEU A 116 -5.20 -25.41 36.03
N ASP A 117 -4.78 -25.95 37.16
CA ASP A 117 -5.59 -26.90 37.95
C ASP A 117 -6.84 -26.22 38.55
N ASP A 118 -6.71 -24.97 39.01
CA ASP A 118 -7.84 -24.19 39.53
C ASP A 118 -8.83 -23.83 38.39
N LEU A 119 -8.34 -23.46 37.22
CA LEU A 119 -9.17 -23.25 36.02
C LEU A 119 -9.94 -24.49 35.63
N GLU A 120 -9.27 -25.66 35.62
CA GLU A 120 -9.90 -26.95 35.32
C GLU A 120 -10.97 -27.31 36.34
N ALA A 121 -10.65 -27.15 37.62
CA ALA A 121 -11.59 -27.43 38.73
C ALA A 121 -12.80 -26.48 38.66
N ARG A 122 -12.58 -25.20 38.31
CA ARG A 122 -13.64 -24.22 38.19
C ARG A 122 -14.60 -24.58 37.04
N TYR A 123 -14.08 -24.89 35.86
CA TYR A 123 -14.88 -25.22 34.69
C TYR A 123 -15.65 -26.53 34.88
N LYS A 124 -15.02 -27.56 35.46
CA LYS A 124 -15.71 -28.82 35.85
C LYS A 124 -16.87 -28.56 36.81
N ARG A 125 -16.64 -27.77 37.84
CA ARG A 125 -17.68 -27.45 38.85
C ARG A 125 -18.88 -26.71 38.27
N LEU A 126 -18.62 -25.83 37.27
CA LEU A 126 -19.65 -25.02 36.62
C LEU A 126 -20.27 -25.69 35.40
N GLY A 127 -19.76 -26.87 35.00
CA GLY A 127 -20.28 -27.64 33.85
C GLY A 127 -19.88 -27.10 32.49
N PHE A 128 -18.80 -26.30 32.41
CA PHE A 128 -18.28 -25.76 31.16
C PHE A 128 -17.31 -26.71 30.48
N SER A 129 -17.11 -26.46 29.16
CA SER A 129 -16.15 -27.20 28.35
C SER A 129 -14.73 -27.07 28.88
N LEU A 130 -13.97 -28.17 28.83
CA LEU A 130 -12.55 -28.17 29.16
C LEU A 130 -11.66 -27.82 27.94
N GLN A 131 -12.26 -27.51 26.78
CA GLN A 131 -11.53 -27.18 25.58
C GLN A 131 -10.50 -26.05 25.82
N PRO A 132 -10.87 -24.89 26.45
CA PRO A 132 -9.89 -23.82 26.73
C PRO A 132 -8.77 -24.25 27.70
N VAL A 133 -9.09 -25.14 28.67
CA VAL A 133 -8.08 -25.68 29.58
C VAL A 133 -7.03 -26.47 28.83
N HIS A 134 -7.45 -27.33 27.89
CA HIS A 134 -6.54 -28.10 27.07
C HIS A 134 -5.68 -27.19 26.19
N GLY A 135 -6.23 -26.12 25.59
CA GLY A 135 -5.47 -25.11 24.84
C GLY A 135 -4.37 -24.46 25.69
N GLN A 136 -4.69 -24.00 26.90
CA GLN A 136 -3.68 -23.39 27.78
C GLN A 136 -2.61 -24.40 28.25
N ARG A 137 -2.94 -25.69 28.42
CA ARG A 137 -1.97 -26.73 28.71
C ARG A 137 -1.06 -27.03 27.51
N VAL A 138 -1.58 -27.04 26.27
CA VAL A 138 -0.77 -27.12 25.03
C VAL A 138 0.28 -26.01 25.02
N LEU A 139 -0.15 -24.76 25.17
CA LEU A 139 0.74 -23.61 25.14
C LEU A 139 1.80 -23.64 26.25
N THR A 140 1.46 -24.12 27.44
CA THR A 140 2.39 -24.23 28.57
C THR A 140 3.40 -25.34 28.33
N ALA A 141 2.98 -26.53 27.92
CA ALA A 141 3.85 -27.65 27.61
C ALA A 141 4.81 -27.34 26.45
N ALA A 142 4.33 -26.71 25.38
CA ALA A 142 5.16 -26.26 24.26
C ALA A 142 6.19 -25.19 24.69
N HIS A 143 5.80 -24.30 25.60
CA HIS A 143 6.69 -23.25 26.10
C HIS A 143 7.88 -23.82 26.91
N ILE A 144 7.68 -24.88 27.68
CA ILE A 144 8.77 -25.56 28.42
C ILE A 144 9.51 -26.59 27.59
N GLY A 145 9.01 -26.94 26.39
CA GLY A 145 9.62 -27.92 25.47
C GLY A 145 9.15 -29.35 25.67
N ASP A 146 8.13 -29.59 26.51
CA ASP A 146 7.50 -30.93 26.63
C ASP A 146 6.47 -31.12 25.51
N PHE A 147 6.98 -31.41 24.33
CA PHE A 147 6.14 -31.61 23.15
C PHE A 147 5.30 -32.89 23.19
N ALA A 148 5.68 -33.90 23.96
CA ALA A 148 4.87 -35.09 24.13
C ALA A 148 3.58 -34.76 24.90
N LEU A 149 3.71 -34.00 25.99
CA LEU A 149 2.58 -33.51 26.77
C LEU A 149 1.73 -32.50 25.97
N ALA A 150 2.39 -31.64 25.19
CA ALA A 150 1.70 -30.69 24.30
C ALA A 150 0.85 -31.41 23.26
N ASP A 151 1.36 -32.44 22.59
CA ASP A 151 0.61 -33.23 21.60
C ASP A 151 -0.54 -34.03 22.24
N GLU A 152 -0.37 -34.53 23.49
CA GLU A 152 -1.46 -35.19 24.25
C GLU A 152 -2.63 -34.21 24.52
N HIS A 153 -2.30 -33.01 25.02
CA HIS A 153 -3.31 -32.00 25.25
C HIS A 153 -3.92 -31.44 23.96
N PHE A 154 -3.14 -31.35 22.89
CA PHE A 154 -3.61 -30.94 21.57
C PHE A 154 -4.65 -31.90 21.02
N ALA A 155 -4.44 -33.21 21.14
CA ALA A 155 -5.43 -34.20 20.76
C ALA A 155 -6.77 -34.01 21.54
N ARG A 156 -6.69 -33.72 22.82
CA ARG A 156 -7.87 -33.43 23.64
C ARG A 156 -8.52 -32.09 23.28
N PHE A 157 -7.71 -31.05 22.98
CA PHE A 157 -8.16 -29.73 22.57
C PHE A 157 -9.02 -29.81 21.30
N ILE A 158 -8.61 -30.59 20.31
CA ILE A 158 -9.38 -30.81 19.07
C ILE A 158 -10.64 -31.67 19.33
N ALA A 159 -10.55 -32.68 20.18
CA ALA A 159 -11.65 -33.62 20.42
C ALA A 159 -12.75 -33.08 21.34
N THR A 160 -12.50 -31.99 22.07
CA THR A 160 -13.44 -31.41 23.04
C THR A 160 -14.27 -30.32 22.36
N GLU A 161 -15.60 -30.44 22.44
CA GLU A 161 -16.52 -29.45 21.88
C GLU A 161 -16.36 -28.10 22.59
N ARG A 162 -16.50 -27.01 21.80
CA ARG A 162 -16.50 -25.63 22.29
C ARG A 162 -17.84 -25.29 22.95
N ASP A 163 -17.79 -24.36 23.87
CA ASP A 163 -18.96 -23.71 24.48
C ASP A 163 -18.79 -22.18 24.55
N ASP A 164 -19.66 -21.51 25.34
CA ASP A 164 -19.67 -20.05 25.50
C ASP A 164 -18.44 -19.50 26.25
N LEU A 165 -17.67 -20.33 26.95
CA LEU A 165 -16.40 -19.95 27.58
C LEU A 165 -15.17 -20.25 26.72
N SER A 166 -15.35 -20.94 25.61
CA SER A 166 -14.29 -21.16 24.62
C SER A 166 -14.01 -19.88 23.83
N ASP A 167 -12.78 -19.76 23.27
CA ASP A 167 -12.46 -18.70 22.33
C ASP A 167 -13.29 -18.84 21.05
N CYS A 168 -13.39 -17.77 20.25
CA CYS A 168 -14.14 -17.84 18.99
C CYS A 168 -13.51 -18.90 18.07
N ALA A 169 -14.29 -19.42 17.13
CA ALA A 169 -13.83 -20.50 16.25
C ALA A 169 -12.53 -20.13 15.50
N GLY A 170 -12.39 -18.87 15.09
CA GLY A 170 -11.18 -18.39 14.41
C GLY A 170 -9.94 -18.39 15.31
N CYS A 171 -10.06 -17.94 16.56
CA CYS A 171 -8.95 -17.96 17.53
C CYS A 171 -8.54 -19.40 17.91
N VAL A 172 -9.51 -20.30 18.02
CA VAL A 172 -9.21 -21.72 18.24
C VAL A 172 -8.41 -22.31 17.05
N VAL A 173 -8.75 -21.94 15.83
CA VAL A 173 -7.98 -22.35 14.64
C VAL A 173 -6.57 -21.75 14.66
N GLU A 174 -6.39 -20.50 15.08
CA GLU A 174 -5.06 -19.89 15.24
C GLU A 174 -4.19 -20.70 16.21
N GLU A 175 -4.68 -21.03 17.42
CA GLU A 175 -3.94 -21.84 18.40
C GLU A 175 -3.58 -23.22 17.86
N GLN A 176 -4.45 -23.83 17.05
CA GLN A 176 -4.17 -25.12 16.40
C GLN A 176 -3.06 -24.98 15.37
N VAL A 177 -3.13 -23.94 14.52
CA VAL A 177 -2.14 -23.65 13.49
C VAL A 177 -0.77 -23.35 14.12
N GLU A 178 -0.72 -22.52 15.16
CA GLU A 178 0.53 -22.22 15.88
C GLU A 178 1.20 -23.49 16.40
N HIS A 179 0.44 -24.39 17.02
CA HIS A 179 1.00 -25.65 17.51
C HIS A 179 1.53 -26.52 16.38
N LEU A 180 0.75 -26.70 15.31
CA LEU A 180 1.14 -27.51 14.15
C LEU A 180 2.38 -26.97 13.44
N VAL A 181 2.46 -25.66 13.25
CA VAL A 181 3.64 -24.97 12.68
C VAL A 181 4.86 -25.16 13.57
N ALA A 182 4.72 -24.97 14.89
CA ALA A 182 5.81 -25.19 15.85
C ALA A 182 6.32 -26.66 15.86
N ARG A 183 5.47 -27.60 15.42
CA ARG A 183 5.82 -29.02 15.26
C ARG A 183 6.33 -29.38 13.86
N GLY A 184 6.42 -28.43 12.92
CA GLY A 184 6.78 -28.68 11.54
C GLY A 184 5.71 -29.46 10.72
N ARG A 185 4.46 -29.51 11.19
CA ARG A 185 3.33 -30.21 10.55
C ARG A 185 2.62 -29.27 9.60
N TYR A 186 3.33 -28.77 8.59
CA TYR A 186 2.91 -27.62 7.76
C TYR A 186 1.67 -27.90 6.93
N GLU A 187 1.57 -29.05 6.24
CA GLU A 187 0.39 -29.39 5.42
C GLU A 187 -0.85 -29.58 6.29
N GLU A 188 -0.67 -30.02 7.53
CA GLU A 188 -1.77 -30.17 8.46
C GLU A 188 -2.22 -28.81 8.99
N ALA A 189 -1.29 -27.89 9.28
CA ALA A 189 -1.59 -26.52 9.64
C ALA A 189 -2.43 -25.82 8.57
N LEU A 190 -2.08 -26.00 7.27
CA LEU A 190 -2.86 -25.44 6.16
C LEU A 190 -4.28 -26.01 6.12
N ARG A 191 -4.46 -27.34 6.32
CA ARG A 191 -5.80 -27.93 6.36
C ARG A 191 -6.66 -27.41 7.51
N HIS A 192 -6.07 -27.21 8.69
CA HIS A 192 -6.79 -26.64 9.84
C HIS A 192 -7.18 -25.17 9.62
N ALA A 193 -6.35 -24.41 8.88
CA ALA A 193 -6.59 -23.00 8.58
C ALA A 193 -7.68 -22.78 7.51
N GLU A 194 -7.99 -23.78 6.67
CA GLU A 194 -8.86 -23.62 5.50
C GLU A 194 -10.20 -22.93 5.80
N PRO A 195 -10.94 -23.25 6.89
CA PRO A 195 -12.19 -22.56 7.19
C PRO A 195 -11.99 -21.05 7.50
N ALA A 196 -10.88 -20.70 8.14
CA ALA A 196 -10.56 -19.30 8.42
C ALA A 196 -10.16 -18.54 7.14
N LEU A 197 -9.40 -19.19 6.26
CA LEU A 197 -8.99 -18.65 4.95
C LEU A 197 -10.17 -18.48 4.00
N ALA A 198 -11.17 -19.35 4.10
CA ALA A 198 -12.43 -19.26 3.36
C ALA A 198 -13.40 -18.19 3.92
N GLY A 199 -13.02 -17.44 4.96
CA GLY A 199 -13.85 -16.40 5.56
C GLY A 199 -15.01 -16.93 6.42
N ALA A 200 -14.97 -18.20 6.86
CA ALA A 200 -16.02 -18.79 7.70
C ALA A 200 -16.09 -18.15 9.10
N PHE A 201 -15.04 -17.46 9.53
CA PHE A 201 -14.93 -16.84 10.85
C PHE A 201 -14.45 -15.41 10.74
N THR A 202 -15.10 -14.50 11.46
CA THR A 202 -14.69 -13.09 11.60
C THR A 202 -14.67 -12.70 13.07
N CYS A 203 -13.56 -12.10 13.51
CA CYS A 203 -13.46 -11.41 14.80
C CYS A 203 -12.38 -10.32 14.70
N SER A 204 -12.16 -9.57 15.78
CA SER A 204 -11.18 -8.47 15.81
C SER A 204 -9.72 -8.91 15.53
N THR A 205 -9.38 -10.18 15.79
CA THR A 205 -8.03 -10.74 15.63
C THR A 205 -7.92 -11.74 14.47
N GLN A 206 -9.01 -12.03 13.75
CA GLN A 206 -9.02 -12.99 12.64
C GLN A 206 -9.55 -12.34 11.36
N PRO A 207 -8.98 -12.68 10.20
CA PRO A 207 -8.01 -13.79 9.91
C PRO A 207 -6.52 -13.45 10.12
N GLN A 208 -6.16 -12.22 10.56
CA GLN A 208 -4.76 -11.78 10.64
C GLN A 208 -3.88 -12.68 11.53
N GLY A 209 -4.40 -13.20 12.62
CA GLY A 209 -3.68 -14.12 13.50
C GLY A 209 -3.31 -15.41 12.79
N VAL A 210 -4.30 -16.10 12.20
CA VAL A 210 -4.09 -17.34 11.43
C VAL A 210 -3.12 -17.11 10.26
N LEU A 211 -3.29 -16.01 9.50
CA LEU A 211 -2.43 -15.70 8.36
C LEU A 211 -0.98 -15.50 8.78
N THR A 212 -0.74 -14.80 9.91
CA THR A 212 0.61 -14.59 10.46
C THR A 212 1.22 -15.91 10.94
N ALA A 213 0.45 -16.73 11.65
CA ALA A 213 0.91 -18.03 12.15
C ALA A 213 1.29 -19.00 11.02
N LEU A 214 0.70 -18.84 9.84
CA LEU A 214 0.99 -19.67 8.66
C LEU A 214 2.25 -19.27 7.88
N LEU A 215 2.81 -18.06 8.08
CA LEU A 215 3.95 -17.59 7.28
C LEU A 215 5.12 -18.59 7.22
N PRO A 216 5.56 -19.22 8.34
CA PRO A 216 6.63 -20.22 8.28
C PRO A 216 6.24 -21.46 7.47
N ALA A 217 4.99 -21.90 7.55
CA ALA A 217 4.53 -23.07 6.80
C ALA A 217 4.45 -22.80 5.30
N LEU A 218 3.90 -21.66 4.91
CA LEU A 218 3.76 -21.24 3.52
C LEU A 218 5.11 -21.09 2.83
N THR A 219 6.09 -20.47 3.51
CA THR A 219 7.45 -20.33 2.97
C THR A 219 8.17 -21.66 2.88
N ALA A 220 8.02 -22.54 3.87
CA ALA A 220 8.64 -23.87 3.87
C ALA A 220 8.07 -24.78 2.77
N LEU A 221 6.78 -24.65 2.45
CA LEU A 221 6.11 -25.40 1.39
C LEU A 221 6.28 -24.78 -0.01
N GLY A 222 6.87 -23.59 -0.12
CA GLY A 222 7.05 -22.88 -1.38
C GLY A 222 5.77 -22.26 -1.95
N GLU A 223 4.76 -22.04 -1.12
CA GLU A 223 3.47 -21.42 -1.47
C GLU A 223 3.62 -19.88 -1.57
N VAL A 224 4.41 -19.43 -2.57
CA VAL A 224 4.91 -18.04 -2.70
C VAL A 224 3.78 -17.02 -2.71
N ASP A 225 2.76 -17.21 -3.55
CA ASP A 225 1.65 -16.25 -3.67
C ASP A 225 0.83 -16.18 -2.38
N ARG A 226 0.55 -17.33 -1.76
CA ARG A 226 -0.19 -17.40 -0.50
C ARG A 226 0.62 -16.78 0.65
N ALA A 227 1.95 -16.96 0.67
CA ALA A 227 2.82 -16.35 1.67
C ALA A 227 2.84 -14.82 1.55
N ARG A 228 2.93 -14.29 0.31
CA ARG A 228 2.81 -12.86 0.03
C ARG A 228 1.49 -12.29 0.53
N ASP A 229 0.39 -12.89 0.09
CA ASP A 229 -0.96 -12.40 0.40
C ASP A 229 -1.24 -12.48 1.90
N ALA A 230 -0.78 -13.55 2.57
CA ALA A 230 -0.87 -13.70 4.01
C ALA A 230 -0.09 -12.60 4.75
N HIS A 231 1.17 -12.33 4.35
CA HIS A 231 2.01 -11.29 4.95
C HIS A 231 1.35 -9.91 4.80
N LEU A 232 1.00 -9.52 3.59
CA LEU A 232 0.44 -8.19 3.29
C LEU A 232 -0.89 -7.96 4.02
N THR A 233 -1.81 -8.93 3.93
CA THR A 233 -3.14 -8.82 4.55
C THR A 233 -3.05 -8.83 6.08
N ALA A 234 -2.26 -9.75 6.65
CA ALA A 234 -2.17 -9.85 8.11
C ALA A 234 -1.46 -8.64 8.71
N TYR A 235 -0.33 -8.20 8.14
CA TYR A 235 0.38 -7.03 8.64
C TYR A 235 -0.50 -5.78 8.55
N ARG A 236 -1.16 -5.54 7.42
CA ARG A 236 -2.04 -4.38 7.22
C ARG A 236 -3.16 -4.32 8.26
N ARG A 237 -3.79 -5.44 8.58
CA ARG A 237 -4.86 -5.52 9.58
C ARG A 237 -4.37 -5.43 11.03
N SER A 238 -3.12 -5.82 11.32
CA SER A 238 -2.58 -5.85 12.69
C SER A 238 -1.69 -4.67 13.05
N ARG A 239 -1.28 -3.84 12.08
CA ARG A 239 -0.30 -2.76 12.28
C ARG A 239 -0.73 -1.71 13.32
N GLU A 240 -2.03 -1.47 13.47
CA GLU A 240 -2.58 -0.53 14.45
C GLU A 240 -2.94 -1.18 15.79
N GLN A 241 -2.94 -2.52 15.86
CA GLN A 241 -3.24 -3.27 17.07
C GLN A 241 -1.97 -3.39 17.92
N ALA A 242 -1.64 -2.32 18.66
CA ALA A 242 -0.47 -2.27 19.52
C ALA A 242 -0.43 -3.49 20.46
N GLY A 243 0.67 -4.24 20.39
CA GLY A 243 1.00 -5.27 21.38
C GLY A 243 0.58 -6.70 21.06
N GLN A 244 0.10 -7.04 19.91
CA GLN A 244 -0.32 -8.42 19.59
C GLN A 244 0.80 -9.40 19.21
N GLY A 245 2.08 -8.99 19.29
CA GLY A 245 3.21 -9.95 19.15
C GLY A 245 3.51 -10.43 17.72
N TYR A 246 2.68 -10.05 16.74
CA TYR A 246 2.81 -10.52 15.35
C TYR A 246 3.96 -9.86 14.57
N VAL A 247 4.39 -8.66 14.96
CA VAL A 247 5.43 -7.91 14.22
C VAL A 247 6.72 -8.70 14.06
N GLY A 248 7.14 -9.44 15.11
CA GLY A 248 8.34 -10.28 15.04
C GLY A 248 8.29 -11.30 13.91
N LEU A 249 7.17 -12.01 13.72
CA LEU A 249 7.01 -12.99 12.64
C LEU A 249 7.06 -12.35 11.25
N HIS A 250 6.53 -11.13 11.10
CA HIS A 250 6.66 -10.39 9.84
C HIS A 250 8.10 -9.93 9.56
N LEU A 251 8.86 -9.54 10.61
CA LEU A 251 10.30 -9.24 10.47
C LEU A 251 11.10 -10.49 10.09
N GLU A 252 10.81 -11.63 10.72
CA GLU A 252 11.43 -12.92 10.40
C GLU A 252 11.12 -13.34 8.96
N PHE A 253 9.86 -13.24 8.55
CA PHE A 253 9.44 -13.48 7.17
C PHE A 253 10.22 -12.60 6.19
N CYS A 254 10.29 -11.29 6.41
CA CYS A 254 11.04 -10.38 5.54
C CYS A 254 12.53 -10.71 5.49
N ALA A 255 13.12 -11.05 6.63
CA ALA A 255 14.55 -11.40 6.73
C ALA A 255 14.90 -12.67 5.94
N THR A 256 14.03 -13.69 6.00
CA THR A 256 14.29 -15.01 5.40
C THR A 256 13.82 -15.12 3.95
N SER A 257 12.84 -14.34 3.53
CA SER A 257 12.27 -14.38 2.16
C SER A 257 12.88 -13.37 1.18
N GLY A 258 13.99 -12.71 1.55
CA GLY A 258 14.71 -11.78 0.68
C GLY A 258 14.10 -10.38 0.58
N ASN A 259 13.33 -9.94 1.58
CA ASN A 259 12.64 -8.65 1.61
C ASN A 259 13.20 -7.72 2.69
N VAL A 260 14.53 -7.61 2.75
CA VAL A 260 15.23 -6.87 3.82
C VAL A 260 14.81 -5.41 3.88
N SER A 261 14.63 -4.73 2.74
CA SER A 261 14.21 -3.31 2.70
C SER A 261 12.83 -3.13 3.33
N ARG A 262 11.88 -4.01 3.01
CA ARG A 262 10.55 -4.00 3.64
C ARG A 262 10.64 -4.30 5.14
N GLY A 263 11.43 -5.29 5.52
CA GLY A 263 11.67 -5.59 6.94
C GLY A 263 12.23 -4.40 7.71
N MET A 264 13.16 -3.64 7.14
CA MET A 264 13.73 -2.44 7.75
C MET A 264 12.70 -1.30 7.90
N GLU A 265 11.81 -1.15 6.93
CA GLU A 265 10.68 -0.22 7.04
C GLU A 265 9.73 -0.62 8.19
N LEU A 266 9.36 -1.90 8.28
CA LEU A 266 8.54 -2.40 9.38
C LEU A 266 9.24 -2.21 10.73
N LEU A 267 10.52 -2.54 10.82
CA LEU A 267 11.31 -2.32 12.04
C LEU A 267 11.30 -0.84 12.45
N GLY A 268 11.49 0.07 11.49
CA GLY A 268 11.46 1.51 11.73
C GLY A 268 10.16 2.01 12.37
N ARG A 269 9.01 1.45 11.93
CA ARG A 269 7.67 1.78 12.48
C ARG A 269 7.45 1.26 13.90
N HIS A 270 8.20 0.22 14.31
CA HIS A 270 8.01 -0.49 15.59
C HIS A 270 9.24 -0.45 16.51
N LEU A 271 10.17 0.48 16.27
CA LEU A 271 11.38 0.64 17.12
C LEU A 271 11.06 0.97 18.58
N ASP A 272 9.90 1.54 18.87
CA ASP A 272 9.40 1.78 20.22
C ASP A 272 9.23 0.48 21.02
N GLN A 273 8.92 -0.63 20.36
CA GLN A 273 8.80 -1.95 21.00
C GLN A 273 10.10 -2.48 21.59
N VAL A 274 11.24 -1.95 21.20
CA VAL A 274 12.53 -2.26 21.83
C VAL A 274 12.50 -1.99 23.33
N HIS A 275 11.80 -0.92 23.76
CA HIS A 275 11.72 -0.49 25.16
C HIS A 275 10.31 -0.58 25.78
N HIS A 276 9.27 -0.66 24.95
CA HIS A 276 7.87 -0.62 25.38
C HIS A 276 7.08 -1.89 25.06
N ALA A 277 7.77 -3.02 24.91
CA ALA A 277 7.07 -4.29 24.70
C ALA A 277 6.19 -4.65 25.90
N THR A 278 5.03 -5.21 25.60
CA THR A 278 3.97 -5.49 26.58
C THR A 278 4.27 -6.63 27.57
N SER A 279 5.27 -7.46 27.24
CA SER A 279 5.67 -8.59 28.09
C SER A 279 7.11 -9.04 27.79
N PRO A 280 7.80 -9.68 28.78
CA PRO A 280 9.14 -10.24 28.56
C PRO A 280 9.24 -11.21 27.36
N ILE A 281 8.23 -12.06 27.14
CA ILE A 281 8.24 -12.98 25.98
C ILE A 281 8.03 -12.21 24.67
N GLY A 282 7.22 -11.16 24.66
CA GLY A 282 7.06 -10.28 23.50
C GLY A 282 8.36 -9.57 23.14
N THR A 283 9.06 -9.00 24.15
CA THR A 283 10.37 -8.39 23.97
C THR A 283 11.38 -9.40 23.41
N MET A 284 11.43 -10.61 23.97
CA MET A 284 12.34 -11.67 23.55
C MET A 284 12.13 -12.03 22.06
N ASN A 285 10.89 -12.23 21.67
CA ASN A 285 10.55 -12.61 20.29
C ASN A 285 10.85 -11.49 19.30
N PHE A 286 10.39 -10.27 19.60
CA PHE A 286 10.65 -9.10 18.75
C PHE A 286 12.16 -8.86 18.59
N ALA A 287 12.91 -8.92 19.70
CA ALA A 287 14.35 -8.68 19.68
C ALA A 287 15.10 -9.75 18.86
N ALA A 288 14.71 -11.02 18.95
CA ALA A 288 15.31 -12.09 18.15
C ALA A 288 15.06 -11.89 16.64
N SER A 289 13.79 -11.64 16.26
CA SER A 289 13.42 -11.45 14.86
C SER A 289 14.03 -10.17 14.26
N ALA A 290 14.06 -9.08 15.03
CA ALA A 290 14.70 -7.83 14.60
C ALA A 290 16.23 -7.98 14.47
N ALA A 291 16.89 -8.73 15.37
CA ALA A 291 18.33 -9.03 15.26
C ALA A 291 18.63 -9.88 14.02
N LEU A 292 17.80 -10.87 13.71
CA LEU A 292 17.89 -11.64 12.46
C LEU A 292 17.80 -10.72 11.24
N LEU A 293 16.79 -9.84 11.18
CA LEU A 293 16.63 -8.90 10.06
C LEU A 293 17.86 -8.01 9.90
N LEU A 294 18.34 -7.43 11.00
CA LEU A 294 19.53 -6.55 10.98
C LEU A 294 20.80 -7.28 10.53
N SER A 295 20.90 -8.59 10.74
CA SER A 295 22.03 -9.40 10.25
C SER A 295 22.03 -9.54 8.72
N ARG A 296 20.90 -9.27 8.04
CA ARG A 296 20.74 -9.34 6.59
C ARG A 296 20.92 -7.99 5.87
N VAL A 297 21.13 -6.91 6.62
CA VAL A 297 21.33 -5.57 6.05
C VAL A 297 22.70 -5.50 5.36
N ALA A 298 22.72 -5.04 4.11
CA ALA A 298 23.93 -5.01 3.29
C ALA A 298 25.02 -4.08 3.84
N ASP A 299 24.66 -2.94 4.43
CA ASP A 299 25.59 -2.04 5.11
C ASP A 299 25.34 -2.04 6.63
N PRO A 300 26.18 -2.69 7.42
CA PRO A 300 26.07 -2.75 8.87
C PRO A 300 26.22 -1.37 9.56
N HIS A 301 26.74 -0.35 8.86
CA HIS A 301 26.88 1.01 9.35
C HIS A 301 25.65 1.90 9.09
N THR A 302 24.63 1.38 8.42
CA THR A 302 23.32 2.07 8.25
C THR A 302 22.83 2.59 9.61
N ARG A 303 22.52 3.88 9.70
CA ARG A 303 22.12 4.52 10.97
C ARG A 303 20.60 4.47 11.15
N LEU A 304 20.20 4.13 12.36
CA LEU A 304 18.81 4.05 12.80
C LEU A 304 18.62 4.97 14.00
N THR A 305 17.52 5.70 14.04
CA THR A 305 17.12 6.53 15.17
C THR A 305 16.20 5.71 16.08
N VAL A 306 16.70 5.29 17.23
CA VAL A 306 15.99 4.44 18.18
C VAL A 306 15.44 5.30 19.32
N PRO A 307 14.13 5.23 19.63
CA PRO A 307 13.56 5.90 20.81
C PRO A 307 14.24 5.41 22.10
N THR A 308 14.37 6.30 23.08
CA THR A 308 14.91 5.94 24.41
C THR A 308 13.80 5.99 25.47
N PRO A 309 13.90 5.22 26.59
CA PRO A 309 12.88 5.17 27.62
C PRO A 309 12.53 6.53 28.27
N GLY A 310 13.40 7.53 28.14
CA GLY A 310 13.19 8.88 28.66
C GLY A 310 12.51 9.86 27.71
N GLY A 311 12.00 9.41 26.56
CA GLY A 311 11.35 10.27 25.55
C GLY A 311 12.31 10.98 24.60
N GLY A 312 13.60 10.59 24.60
CA GLY A 312 14.61 11.01 23.62
C GLY A 312 14.78 10.01 22.51
N SER A 313 15.83 10.17 21.71
CA SER A 313 16.28 9.20 20.73
C SER A 313 17.80 9.11 20.70
N GLU A 314 18.33 7.93 20.32
CA GLU A 314 19.75 7.71 20.06
C GLU A 314 19.96 7.22 18.62
N SER A 315 21.10 7.55 18.03
CA SER A 315 21.46 7.10 16.70
C SER A 315 22.44 5.92 16.79
N LEU A 316 21.98 4.73 16.46
CA LEU A 316 22.78 3.50 16.45
C LEU A 316 23.03 3.02 15.01
N THR A 317 24.13 2.31 14.80
CA THR A 317 24.31 1.56 13.55
C THR A 317 23.47 0.28 13.59
N ALA A 318 23.13 -0.27 12.43
CA ALA A 318 22.43 -1.56 12.32
C ALA A 318 23.14 -2.65 13.12
N GLU A 319 24.46 -2.69 13.07
CA GLU A 319 25.28 -3.65 13.84
C GLU A 319 25.16 -3.43 15.36
N GLN A 320 25.27 -2.17 15.83
CA GLN A 320 25.12 -1.87 17.26
C GLN A 320 23.73 -2.24 17.79
N LEU A 321 22.68 -1.94 17.03
CA LEU A 321 21.32 -2.31 17.41
C LEU A 321 21.13 -3.82 17.38
N ARG A 322 21.67 -4.52 16.37
CA ARG A 322 21.63 -5.98 16.27
C ARG A 322 22.24 -6.64 17.53
N GLU A 323 23.45 -6.22 17.93
CA GLU A 323 24.12 -6.76 19.12
C GLU A 323 23.31 -6.56 20.41
N GLN A 324 22.71 -5.36 20.58
CA GLN A 324 21.88 -5.05 21.76
C GLN A 324 20.61 -5.94 21.79
N LEU A 325 19.94 -6.13 20.64
CA LEU A 325 18.75 -6.93 20.53
C LEU A 325 19.03 -8.42 20.73
N GLU A 326 20.10 -8.93 20.12
CA GLU A 326 20.56 -10.32 20.33
C GLU A 326 20.86 -10.62 21.80
N ALA A 327 21.61 -9.74 22.45
CA ALA A 327 21.90 -9.86 23.87
C ALA A 327 20.63 -9.83 24.73
N THR A 328 19.67 -8.97 24.38
CA THR A 328 18.39 -8.87 25.09
C THR A 328 17.56 -10.16 24.92
N ALA A 329 17.45 -10.68 23.70
CA ALA A 329 16.72 -11.91 23.41
C ALA A 329 17.30 -13.10 24.14
N LEU A 330 18.63 -13.30 24.09
CA LEU A 330 19.32 -14.41 24.76
C LEU A 330 19.25 -14.32 26.28
N ARG A 331 19.34 -13.12 26.87
CA ARG A 331 19.19 -12.90 28.31
C ARG A 331 17.78 -13.29 28.75
N LEU A 332 16.73 -12.80 28.09
CA LEU A 332 15.35 -13.15 28.45
C LEU A 332 15.07 -14.65 28.25
N ALA A 333 15.61 -15.25 27.17
CA ALA A 333 15.51 -16.69 26.97
C ALA A 333 16.14 -17.47 28.12
N GLY A 334 17.31 -17.05 28.61
CA GLY A 334 17.97 -17.61 29.78
C GLY A 334 17.15 -17.49 31.06
N ASP A 335 16.50 -16.34 31.28
CA ASP A 335 15.60 -16.13 32.43
C ASP A 335 14.41 -17.09 32.40
N PHE A 336 13.80 -17.30 31.22
CA PHE A 336 12.74 -18.29 31.04
C PHE A 336 13.24 -19.73 31.23
N ASP A 337 14.41 -20.07 30.68
CA ASP A 337 14.98 -21.41 30.79
C ASP A 337 15.34 -21.74 32.23
N GLN A 338 15.86 -20.78 33.00
CA GLN A 338 16.09 -20.93 34.43
C GLN A 338 14.78 -21.21 35.18
N ARG A 339 13.71 -20.48 34.86
CA ARG A 339 12.37 -20.70 35.42
C ARG A 339 11.81 -22.07 35.07
N ASN A 340 11.98 -22.47 33.79
CA ASN A 340 11.41 -23.68 33.21
C ASN A 340 12.19 -24.95 33.56
N GLY A 341 13.48 -24.83 33.94
CA GLY A 341 14.39 -25.95 34.12
C GLY A 341 14.77 -26.66 32.83
N THR A 342 14.66 -25.95 31.67
CA THR A 342 14.97 -26.49 30.32
C THR A 342 15.79 -25.46 29.55
N GLY A 343 16.36 -25.83 28.40
CA GLY A 343 17.06 -24.92 27.47
C GLY A 343 16.19 -24.46 26.30
N ARG A 344 14.88 -24.69 26.34
CA ARG A 344 13.99 -24.56 25.19
C ARG A 344 13.91 -23.15 24.61
N GLN A 345 13.86 -22.11 25.44
CA GLN A 345 13.70 -20.74 24.94
C GLN A 345 15.00 -20.23 24.32
N THR A 346 16.15 -20.58 24.90
CA THR A 346 17.47 -20.30 24.29
C THR A 346 17.64 -21.01 22.94
N GLU A 347 17.23 -22.28 22.83
CA GLU A 347 17.25 -23.02 21.57
C GLU A 347 16.35 -22.34 20.53
N ARG A 348 15.16 -21.91 20.90
CA ARG A 348 14.23 -21.22 20.02
C ARG A 348 14.77 -19.88 19.54
N VAL A 349 15.33 -19.07 20.42
CA VAL A 349 15.93 -17.78 20.06
C VAL A 349 17.11 -18.00 19.10
N ARG A 350 17.98 -18.99 19.37
CA ARG A 350 19.07 -19.33 18.44
C ARG A 350 18.55 -19.79 17.08
N SER A 351 17.52 -20.63 17.07
CA SER A 351 16.88 -21.07 15.82
C SER A 351 16.34 -19.90 14.98
N ILE A 352 15.86 -18.83 15.62
CA ILE A 352 15.46 -17.60 14.91
C ILE A 352 16.71 -16.87 14.39
N LEU A 353 17.70 -16.62 15.25
CA LEU A 353 18.91 -15.87 14.88
C LEU A 353 19.70 -16.53 13.74
N ASP A 354 19.70 -17.86 13.71
CA ASP A 354 20.40 -18.69 12.72
C ASP A 354 19.49 -19.13 11.55
N ALA A 355 18.27 -18.58 11.45
CA ALA A 355 17.32 -19.01 10.44
C ALA A 355 17.89 -18.84 9.01
N PRO A 356 17.85 -19.90 8.18
CA PRO A 356 18.33 -19.83 6.81
C PRO A 356 17.38 -19.03 5.94
N ASP A 357 17.88 -18.60 4.77
CA ASP A 357 17.01 -18.03 3.74
C ASP A 357 16.01 -19.08 3.26
N THR A 358 14.79 -18.66 3.04
CA THR A 358 13.69 -19.48 2.50
C THR A 358 13.50 -19.17 1.01
N VAL A 359 12.38 -19.60 0.44
CA VAL A 359 12.01 -19.20 -0.92
C VAL A 359 11.86 -17.69 -0.99
N HIS A 360 12.36 -17.06 -2.06
CA HIS A 360 12.12 -15.64 -2.29
C HIS A 360 10.63 -15.39 -2.57
N VAL A 361 10.04 -14.45 -1.83
CA VAL A 361 8.62 -14.05 -1.97
C VAL A 361 8.58 -12.61 -2.46
N PRO A 362 8.27 -12.34 -3.74
CA PRO A 362 8.16 -10.97 -4.24
C PRO A 362 7.01 -10.24 -3.54
N LEU A 363 7.30 -9.09 -2.93
CA LEU A 363 6.31 -8.22 -2.31
C LEU A 363 5.81 -7.12 -3.27
N ALA A 364 4.81 -6.36 -2.84
CA ALA A 364 4.18 -5.29 -3.63
C ALA A 364 5.18 -4.22 -4.12
N VAL A 365 6.14 -3.84 -3.26
CA VAL A 365 7.20 -2.90 -3.61
C VAL A 365 8.52 -3.67 -3.61
N PRO A 366 9.18 -3.79 -4.76
CA PRO A 366 10.41 -4.59 -4.87
C PRO A 366 11.59 -3.95 -4.16
N ASP A 367 12.56 -4.76 -3.78
CA ASP A 367 13.88 -4.28 -3.36
C ASP A 367 14.62 -3.57 -4.51
N PRO A 368 15.62 -2.71 -4.21
CA PRO A 368 16.42 -2.06 -5.24
C PRO A 368 17.05 -3.08 -6.19
N ALA A 369 17.03 -2.79 -7.49
CA ALA A 369 17.69 -3.65 -8.46
C ALA A 369 19.21 -3.75 -8.15
N PRO A 370 19.82 -4.92 -8.30
CA PRO A 370 21.25 -5.06 -8.06
C PRO A 370 22.03 -4.19 -9.04
N VAL A 371 22.84 -3.28 -8.52
CA VAL A 371 23.74 -2.45 -9.34
C VAL A 371 24.96 -3.32 -9.68
N THR A 372 24.96 -3.90 -10.88
CA THR A 372 26.14 -4.60 -11.40
C THR A 372 27.27 -3.61 -11.60
N ALA A 373 28.33 -3.74 -10.80
CA ALA A 373 29.57 -3.05 -11.10
C ALA A 373 30.09 -3.57 -12.45
N PRO A 374 30.56 -2.71 -13.38
CA PRO A 374 31.20 -3.19 -14.59
C PRO A 374 32.34 -4.13 -14.20
N ALA A 375 32.42 -5.29 -14.88
CA ALA A 375 33.49 -6.26 -14.63
C ALA A 375 34.84 -5.55 -14.78
N GLY A 376 35.64 -5.55 -13.70
CA GLY A 376 36.89 -4.80 -13.66
C GLY A 376 37.83 -5.22 -14.76
N VAL A 377 37.95 -4.39 -15.77
CA VAL A 377 39.12 -4.47 -16.71
C VAL A 377 40.27 -3.86 -15.95
N HIS A 378 41.33 -4.61 -15.73
CA HIS A 378 42.58 -4.11 -15.18
C HIS A 378 43.27 -3.20 -16.21
N THR A 379 42.72 -2.00 -16.41
CA THR A 379 43.29 -0.98 -17.31
C THR A 379 43.91 0.11 -16.43
N ASP A 380 45.01 0.68 -16.85
CA ASP A 380 45.65 1.82 -16.21
C ASP A 380 44.57 2.93 -16.01
N PRO A 381 44.34 3.43 -14.80
CA PRO A 381 43.36 4.48 -14.55
C PRO A 381 43.53 5.74 -15.40
N VAL A 382 44.78 6.08 -15.79
CA VAL A 382 45.09 7.23 -16.66
C VAL A 382 44.61 6.94 -18.10
N GLU A 383 44.85 5.74 -18.62
CA GLU A 383 44.33 5.30 -19.93
C GLU A 383 42.79 5.28 -19.93
N LEU A 384 42.20 4.79 -18.85
CA LEU A 384 40.75 4.77 -18.69
C LEU A 384 40.14 6.18 -18.71
N ALA A 385 40.86 7.16 -18.12
CA ALA A 385 40.45 8.58 -18.13
C ALA A 385 40.45 9.17 -19.55
N TYR A 386 41.44 8.82 -20.36
CA TYR A 386 41.48 9.21 -21.80
C TYR A 386 40.35 8.54 -22.59
N GLN A 387 40.08 7.26 -22.36
CA GLN A 387 39.00 6.54 -23.04
C GLN A 387 37.63 7.12 -22.68
N ALA A 388 37.41 7.47 -21.39
CA ALA A 388 36.19 8.14 -20.96
C ALA A 388 35.98 9.47 -21.69
N GLN A 389 37.03 10.31 -21.77
CA GLN A 389 36.96 11.58 -22.48
C GLN A 389 36.70 11.38 -23.98
N LEU A 390 37.36 10.41 -24.61
CA LEU A 390 37.16 10.12 -26.03
C LEU A 390 35.73 9.66 -26.33
N ALA A 391 35.15 8.80 -25.51
CA ALA A 391 33.77 8.35 -25.64
C ALA A 391 32.78 9.53 -25.66
N TYR A 392 32.93 10.49 -24.76
CA TYR A 392 32.10 11.71 -24.75
C TYR A 392 32.34 12.58 -25.98
N GLU A 393 33.58 12.67 -26.51
CA GLU A 393 33.88 13.42 -27.72
C GLU A 393 33.28 12.76 -28.97
N GLU A 394 33.11 11.45 -28.99
CA GLU A 394 32.48 10.67 -30.03
C GLU A 394 30.96 10.51 -29.92
N ASN A 395 30.30 11.21 -29.00
CA ASN A 395 28.86 11.08 -28.72
C ASN A 395 28.44 9.71 -28.16
N ASP A 396 29.37 8.97 -27.56
CA ASP A 396 29.09 7.74 -26.82
C ASP A 396 29.06 8.04 -25.31
N PHE A 397 28.13 8.88 -24.92
CA PHE A 397 28.01 9.28 -23.52
C PHE A 397 27.60 8.10 -22.61
N LEU A 398 26.98 7.05 -23.15
CA LEU A 398 26.57 5.86 -22.43
C LEU A 398 27.79 5.07 -21.95
N THR A 399 28.70 4.76 -22.85
CA THR A 399 30.00 4.15 -22.51
C THR A 399 30.87 5.12 -21.69
N GLY A 400 30.90 6.40 -22.08
CA GLY A 400 31.62 7.44 -21.34
C GLY A 400 31.25 7.54 -19.88
N TYR A 401 29.97 7.41 -19.54
CA TYR A 401 29.48 7.37 -18.16
C TYR A 401 30.04 6.18 -17.38
N GLN A 402 30.00 4.99 -17.95
CA GLN A 402 30.46 3.78 -17.27
C GLN A 402 31.96 3.86 -17.00
N LEU A 403 32.75 4.32 -17.96
CA LEU A 403 34.19 4.53 -17.80
C LEU A 403 34.46 5.60 -16.73
N LEU A 404 33.75 6.73 -16.77
CA LEU A 404 33.90 7.83 -15.81
C LEU A 404 33.56 7.40 -14.38
N ARG A 405 32.51 6.57 -14.20
CA ARG A 405 32.09 6.02 -12.92
C ARG A 405 33.12 5.05 -12.32
N SER A 406 33.87 4.34 -13.15
CA SER A 406 34.89 3.38 -12.71
C SER A 406 36.23 4.02 -12.34
N LEU A 407 36.41 5.34 -12.59
CA LEU A 407 37.64 6.05 -12.26
C LEU A 407 37.74 6.30 -10.74
N PRO A 408 38.92 6.10 -10.11
CA PRO A 408 39.19 6.44 -8.75
C PRO A 408 38.92 7.94 -8.47
N ALA A 409 38.42 8.25 -7.25
CA ALA A 409 38.10 9.62 -6.88
C ALA A 409 39.34 10.53 -6.73
N ASP A 410 40.46 9.95 -6.40
CA ASP A 410 41.76 10.61 -6.15
C ASP A 410 42.69 10.62 -7.36
N LEU A 411 42.18 10.32 -8.55
CA LEU A 411 42.96 10.23 -9.78
C LEU A 411 43.48 11.60 -10.31
N ASP A 412 42.76 12.69 -10.04
CA ASP A 412 43.04 14.01 -10.64
C ASP A 412 44.51 14.50 -10.55
N PRO A 413 45.24 14.29 -9.42
CA PRO A 413 46.63 14.69 -9.32
C PRO A 413 47.60 13.93 -10.24
N LEU A 414 47.16 12.76 -10.73
CA LEU A 414 47.97 11.91 -11.64
C LEU A 414 47.74 12.22 -13.11
N LEU A 415 46.72 13.05 -13.42
CA LEU A 415 46.35 13.41 -14.78
C LEU A 415 47.02 14.70 -15.25
N PRO A 416 47.25 14.86 -16.55
CA PRO A 416 47.57 16.18 -17.13
C PRO A 416 46.48 17.21 -16.77
N SER A 417 46.90 18.45 -16.49
CA SER A 417 45.99 19.51 -15.96
C SER A 417 44.79 19.78 -16.86
N ASN A 418 44.93 19.66 -18.15
CA ASN A 418 43.87 19.81 -19.13
C ASN A 418 42.87 18.66 -19.11
N LEU A 419 43.31 17.42 -18.98
CA LEU A 419 42.43 16.24 -18.85
C LEU A 419 41.70 16.24 -17.51
N ALA A 420 42.40 16.56 -16.41
CA ALA A 420 41.81 16.70 -15.10
C ALA A 420 40.69 17.76 -15.10
N ALA A 421 40.92 18.92 -15.72
CA ALA A 421 39.90 19.98 -15.83
C ALA A 421 38.68 19.52 -16.66
N ARG A 422 38.88 18.82 -17.76
CA ARG A 422 37.77 18.29 -18.61
C ARG A 422 36.93 17.27 -17.84
N LEU A 423 37.55 16.32 -17.15
CA LEU A 423 36.86 15.28 -16.36
C LEU A 423 36.14 15.88 -15.15
N ALA A 424 36.75 16.87 -14.48
CA ALA A 424 36.10 17.59 -13.38
C ALA A 424 34.79 18.25 -13.83
N ALA A 425 34.82 19.01 -14.94
CA ALA A 425 33.63 19.61 -15.53
C ALA A 425 32.60 18.55 -15.96
N ARG A 426 33.04 17.43 -16.52
CA ARG A 426 32.17 16.33 -16.92
C ARG A 426 31.50 15.66 -15.73
N ARG A 427 32.25 15.39 -14.67
CA ARG A 427 31.69 14.82 -13.43
C ARG A 427 30.58 15.68 -12.84
N LEU A 428 30.72 16.99 -12.84
CA LEU A 428 29.68 17.93 -12.38
C LEU A 428 28.35 17.75 -13.12
N VAL A 429 28.42 17.62 -14.44
CA VAL A 429 27.21 17.46 -15.27
C VAL A 429 26.62 16.05 -15.17
N VAL A 430 27.48 15.02 -15.10
CA VAL A 430 27.07 13.61 -15.24
C VAL A 430 26.58 13.01 -13.90
N PHE A 431 27.19 13.44 -12.78
CA PHE A 431 26.88 12.95 -11.43
C PHE A 431 26.09 13.96 -10.58
N SER A 432 25.54 14.99 -11.21
CA SER A 432 24.69 15.96 -10.52
C SER A 432 23.45 15.25 -9.95
N ARG A 433 23.15 15.51 -8.69
CA ARG A 433 21.92 15.02 -8.07
C ARG A 433 20.73 15.87 -8.52
N PRO A 434 19.60 15.29 -8.87
CA PRO A 434 18.36 16.03 -9.11
C PRO A 434 18.02 16.89 -7.87
N GLY A 435 17.58 18.13 -8.10
CA GLY A 435 17.12 19.02 -7.02
C GLY A 435 18.11 20.08 -6.51
N ARG A 436 19.32 20.21 -7.10
CA ARG A 436 20.27 21.29 -6.75
C ARG A 436 20.87 22.02 -7.98
N PRO A 437 20.07 22.45 -8.94
CA PRO A 437 20.61 23.06 -10.16
C PRO A 437 21.40 24.33 -9.90
N ALA A 438 21.01 25.14 -8.92
CA ALA A 438 21.71 26.41 -8.60
C ALA A 438 23.16 26.19 -8.09
N GLU A 439 23.40 25.16 -7.26
CA GLU A 439 24.74 24.80 -6.79
C GLU A 439 25.62 24.34 -7.95
N ILE A 440 25.09 23.47 -8.80
CA ILE A 440 25.80 22.93 -9.98
C ILE A 440 26.16 24.03 -10.96
N ILE A 441 25.29 25.02 -11.21
CA ILE A 441 25.56 26.17 -12.07
C ILE A 441 26.79 26.94 -11.56
N GLY A 442 26.86 27.18 -10.25
CA GLY A 442 28.01 27.87 -9.64
C GLY A 442 29.33 27.10 -9.76
N GLU A 443 29.29 25.80 -9.50
CA GLU A 443 30.47 24.92 -9.62
C GLU A 443 30.89 24.76 -11.10
N LEU A 444 29.94 24.64 -12.02
CA LEU A 444 30.22 24.53 -13.45
C LEU A 444 30.81 25.84 -14.01
N ALA A 445 30.37 27.01 -13.53
CA ALA A 445 30.98 28.29 -13.88
C ALA A 445 32.47 28.36 -13.44
N ALA A 446 32.80 27.81 -12.26
CA ALA A 446 34.20 27.71 -11.81
C ALA A 446 35.01 26.72 -12.69
N ALA A 447 34.39 25.58 -13.08
CA ALA A 447 35.03 24.62 -13.98
C ALA A 447 35.27 25.18 -15.39
N VAL A 448 34.35 25.98 -15.94
CA VAL A 448 34.54 26.72 -17.22
C VAL A 448 35.71 27.68 -17.13
N ARG A 449 35.86 28.49 -16.06
CA ARG A 449 37.02 29.34 -15.83
C ARG A 449 38.33 28.53 -15.83
N ARG A 450 38.36 27.42 -15.10
CA ARG A 450 39.53 26.54 -15.03
C ARG A 450 39.90 25.97 -16.41
N LEU A 451 38.95 25.53 -17.23
CA LEU A 451 39.16 25.07 -18.60
C LEU A 451 39.79 26.20 -19.46
N THR A 452 39.33 27.44 -19.28
CA THR A 452 39.90 28.58 -19.99
C THR A 452 41.35 28.83 -19.56
N GLU A 453 41.67 28.77 -18.27
CA GLU A 453 43.02 28.94 -17.72
C GLU A 453 44.02 27.89 -18.21
N VAL A 454 43.57 26.63 -18.41
CA VAL A 454 44.45 25.55 -18.98
C VAL A 454 44.46 25.51 -20.50
N GLY A 455 43.80 26.48 -21.16
CA GLY A 455 43.81 26.60 -22.64
C GLY A 455 42.80 25.69 -23.37
N GLU A 456 41.86 25.10 -22.63
CA GLU A 456 40.84 24.19 -23.20
C GLU A 456 39.57 24.96 -23.63
N LEU A 457 39.79 25.94 -24.55
CA LEU A 457 38.76 26.91 -24.96
C LEU A 457 37.56 26.24 -25.63
N ASP A 458 37.76 25.16 -26.38
CA ASP A 458 36.71 24.38 -27.04
C ASP A 458 35.79 23.72 -26.00
N GLN A 459 36.36 23.10 -24.95
CA GLN A 459 35.61 22.49 -23.89
C GLN A 459 34.94 23.56 -22.99
N ALA A 460 35.61 24.66 -22.72
CA ALA A 460 35.06 25.77 -21.98
C ALA A 460 33.77 26.28 -22.64
N ALA A 461 33.74 26.49 -23.94
CA ALA A 461 32.56 26.94 -24.69
C ALA A 461 31.41 25.90 -24.63
N ARG A 462 31.71 24.61 -24.75
CA ARG A 462 30.69 23.53 -24.66
C ARG A 462 30.05 23.46 -23.27
N PHE A 463 30.84 23.51 -22.20
CA PHE A 463 30.32 23.50 -20.82
C PHE A 463 29.65 24.82 -20.47
N HIS A 464 30.05 25.95 -21.06
CA HIS A 464 29.34 27.22 -20.89
C HIS A 464 27.94 27.15 -21.53
N ALA A 465 27.81 26.59 -22.74
CA ALA A 465 26.51 26.34 -23.34
C ALA A 465 25.65 25.38 -22.49
N ARG A 466 26.25 24.30 -21.94
CA ARG A 466 25.54 23.36 -21.07
C ARG A 466 25.08 24.02 -19.76
N MET A 467 25.84 24.99 -19.23
CA MET A 467 25.40 25.80 -18.10
C MET A 467 24.15 26.60 -18.43
N GLY A 468 24.04 27.13 -19.65
CA GLY A 468 22.81 27.77 -20.14
C GLY A 468 21.60 26.84 -20.14
N MET A 469 21.79 25.58 -20.49
CA MET A 469 20.72 24.58 -20.42
C MET A 469 20.29 24.36 -18.94
N LEU A 470 21.24 24.23 -18.03
CA LEU A 470 20.93 24.07 -16.60
C LEU A 470 20.21 25.30 -16.00
N GLN A 471 20.51 26.51 -16.48
CA GLN A 471 19.78 27.73 -16.10
C GLN A 471 18.33 27.68 -16.57
N ALA A 472 18.08 27.23 -17.81
CA ALA A 472 16.73 27.04 -18.34
C ALA A 472 15.96 25.96 -17.55
N GLU A 473 16.59 24.82 -17.25
CA GLU A 473 16.03 23.75 -16.39
C GLU A 473 15.71 24.27 -14.97
N ASN A 474 16.43 25.26 -14.46
CA ASN A 474 16.19 25.92 -13.19
C ASN A 474 15.12 27.05 -13.27
N GLY A 475 14.46 27.21 -14.40
CA GLY A 475 13.37 28.17 -14.62
C GLY A 475 13.80 29.53 -15.17
N ASP A 476 15.08 29.75 -15.49
CA ASP A 476 15.59 31.01 -16.07
C ASP A 476 16.04 30.79 -17.53
N LEU A 477 15.04 30.64 -18.40
CA LEU A 477 15.27 30.40 -19.83
C LEU A 477 16.00 31.56 -20.53
N ASP A 478 15.73 32.82 -20.14
CA ASP A 478 16.36 33.99 -20.73
C ASP A 478 17.85 34.08 -20.40
N ALA A 479 18.23 33.83 -19.15
CA ALA A 479 19.63 33.71 -18.76
C ALA A 479 20.30 32.53 -19.46
N GLY A 480 19.60 31.41 -19.61
CA GLY A 480 20.09 30.24 -20.32
C GLY A 480 20.44 30.53 -21.79
N ILE A 481 19.55 31.22 -22.49
CA ILE A 481 19.79 31.63 -23.86
C ILE A 481 20.94 32.63 -23.96
N ALA A 482 21.01 33.61 -23.09
CA ALA A 482 22.13 34.59 -23.10
C ALA A 482 23.47 33.88 -22.90
N THR A 483 23.55 32.96 -21.91
CA THR A 483 24.76 32.16 -21.65
C THR A 483 25.16 31.29 -22.85
N ALA A 484 24.20 30.67 -23.54
CA ALA A 484 24.48 29.86 -24.71
C ALA A 484 24.89 30.71 -25.93
N GLN A 485 24.40 31.95 -26.07
CA GLN A 485 24.83 32.91 -27.09
C GLN A 485 26.28 33.36 -26.89
N GLU A 486 26.65 33.71 -25.65
CA GLU A 486 28.06 34.01 -25.30
C GLU A 486 28.99 32.80 -25.58
N ALA A 487 28.53 31.61 -25.25
CA ALA A 487 29.25 30.38 -25.54
C ALA A 487 29.43 30.18 -27.08
N LEU A 488 28.45 30.53 -27.91
CA LEU A 488 28.53 30.45 -29.36
C LEU A 488 29.54 31.45 -29.91
N GLU A 489 29.54 32.69 -29.42
CA GLU A 489 30.52 33.71 -29.81
C GLU A 489 31.96 33.25 -29.53
N SER A 490 32.18 32.68 -28.35
CA SER A 490 33.45 32.08 -27.98
C SER A 490 33.81 30.87 -28.87
N ALA A 491 32.83 30.02 -29.15
CA ALA A 491 33.03 28.83 -29.99
C ALA A 491 33.41 29.19 -31.43
N GLU A 492 32.86 30.25 -32.00
CA GLU A 492 33.19 30.72 -33.37
C GLU A 492 34.66 31.08 -33.49
N THR A 493 35.23 31.63 -32.41
CA THR A 493 36.60 32.12 -32.43
C THR A 493 37.61 31.05 -32.04
N HIS A 494 37.28 30.16 -31.11
CA HIS A 494 38.25 29.30 -30.42
C HIS A 494 37.96 27.80 -30.52
N SER A 495 36.80 27.38 -31.09
CA SER A 495 36.44 25.98 -31.06
C SER A 495 36.67 25.25 -32.35
N SER A 496 36.83 23.93 -32.24
CA SER A 496 36.78 22.96 -33.38
C SER A 496 35.42 23.02 -34.07
N SER A 497 35.34 22.47 -35.26
CA SER A 497 34.05 22.31 -35.98
C SER A 497 33.03 21.55 -35.14
N THR A 498 33.46 20.50 -34.43
CA THR A 498 32.62 19.76 -33.46
C THR A 498 32.07 20.66 -32.36
N GLY A 499 32.92 21.49 -31.73
CA GLY A 499 32.48 22.42 -30.68
C GLY A 499 31.47 23.42 -31.18
N ARG A 500 31.70 24.02 -32.35
CA ARG A 500 30.76 24.95 -32.98
C ARG A 500 29.42 24.30 -33.32
N ILE A 501 29.40 23.03 -33.75
CA ILE A 501 28.16 22.29 -33.99
C ILE A 501 27.42 22.09 -32.66
N LEU A 502 28.07 21.52 -31.63
CA LEU A 502 27.41 21.17 -30.38
C LEU A 502 26.84 22.38 -29.62
N VAL A 503 27.54 23.52 -29.61
CA VAL A 503 27.04 24.75 -29.01
C VAL A 503 25.78 25.27 -29.73
N ARG A 504 25.77 25.18 -31.10
CA ARG A 504 24.58 25.53 -31.90
C ARG A 504 23.39 24.66 -31.58
N LEU A 505 23.57 23.35 -31.41
CA LEU A 505 22.47 22.44 -31.07
C LEU A 505 21.87 22.80 -29.74
N ILE A 506 22.68 23.08 -28.71
CA ILE A 506 22.18 23.53 -27.39
C ILE A 506 21.42 24.86 -27.50
N LEU A 507 21.94 25.82 -28.22
CA LEU A 507 21.25 27.11 -28.42
C LEU A 507 19.95 26.95 -29.21
N CYS A 508 19.92 26.05 -30.20
CA CYS A 508 18.71 25.71 -30.93
C CYS A 508 17.61 25.15 -29.99
N GLU A 509 17.96 24.18 -29.17
CA GLU A 509 17.02 23.60 -28.19
C GLU A 509 16.44 24.67 -27.22
N LEU A 510 17.26 25.59 -26.72
CA LEU A 510 16.83 26.71 -25.90
C LEU A 510 15.90 27.70 -26.61
N LEU A 511 16.21 28.01 -27.88
CA LEU A 511 15.36 28.89 -28.69
C LEU A 511 14.01 28.24 -29.03
N ASP A 512 13.99 26.95 -29.30
CA ASP A 512 12.75 26.19 -29.51
C ASP A 512 11.87 26.16 -28.25
N LEU A 513 12.46 26.03 -27.05
CA LEU A 513 11.75 26.17 -25.77
C LEU A 513 11.12 27.55 -25.58
N ARG A 514 11.72 28.61 -26.16
CA ARG A 514 11.20 30.00 -26.18
C ARG A 514 10.27 30.27 -27.36
N HIS A 515 9.97 29.28 -28.21
CA HIS A 515 9.17 29.36 -29.43
C HIS A 515 9.79 30.30 -30.53
N GLU A 516 11.12 30.48 -30.53
CA GLU A 516 11.85 31.21 -31.58
C GLU A 516 12.30 30.26 -32.68
N HIS A 517 11.35 29.55 -33.32
CA HIS A 517 11.62 28.47 -34.25
C HIS A 517 12.42 28.91 -35.51
N ASP A 518 12.18 30.12 -36.02
CA ASP A 518 12.92 30.62 -37.20
C ASP A 518 14.42 30.72 -36.94
N ARG A 519 14.80 31.27 -35.79
CA ARG A 519 16.21 31.38 -35.37
C ARG A 519 16.84 30.02 -35.12
N ALA A 520 16.10 29.13 -34.51
CA ALA A 520 16.52 27.73 -34.26
C ALA A 520 16.79 27.03 -35.61
N GLY A 521 15.88 27.16 -36.58
CA GLY A 521 16.04 26.59 -37.89
C GLY A 521 17.27 27.14 -38.68
N GLU A 522 17.58 28.45 -38.56
CA GLU A 522 18.80 29.04 -39.14
C GLU A 522 20.07 28.41 -38.54
N LEU A 523 20.12 28.22 -37.22
CA LEU A 523 21.25 27.59 -36.53
C LEU A 523 21.42 26.11 -36.92
N LEU A 524 20.34 25.36 -37.09
CA LEU A 524 20.36 23.97 -37.58
C LEU A 524 20.86 23.88 -39.02
N ALA A 525 20.42 24.77 -39.89
CA ALA A 525 20.90 24.83 -41.27
C ALA A 525 22.40 25.15 -41.32
N GLU A 526 22.89 26.01 -40.43
CA GLU A 526 24.35 26.26 -40.31
C GLU A 526 25.11 25.06 -39.77
N ALA A 527 24.57 24.39 -38.72
CA ALA A 527 25.16 23.18 -38.13
C ALA A 527 25.24 22.05 -39.17
N THR A 528 24.18 21.88 -39.98
CA THR A 528 24.13 20.89 -41.07
C THR A 528 25.22 21.15 -42.10
N ARG A 529 25.30 22.37 -42.60
CA ARG A 529 26.37 22.75 -43.62
C ARG A 529 27.77 22.56 -43.04
N LEU A 530 27.96 22.82 -41.75
CA LEU A 530 29.25 22.65 -41.11
C LEU A 530 29.57 21.16 -40.91
N ALA A 531 28.60 20.35 -40.49
CA ALA A 531 28.76 18.91 -40.33
C ALA A 531 29.07 18.22 -41.67
N GLU A 532 28.34 18.54 -42.73
CA GLU A 532 28.58 17.96 -44.07
C GLU A 532 30.00 18.25 -44.62
N ARG A 533 30.50 19.42 -44.32
CA ARG A 533 31.80 19.85 -44.85
C ARG A 533 33.00 19.41 -44.06
N THR A 534 32.86 19.34 -42.71
CA THR A 534 34.03 19.21 -41.83
C THR A 534 33.93 18.07 -40.84
N GLU A 535 32.69 17.66 -40.46
CA GLU A 535 32.46 16.64 -39.42
C GLU A 535 31.31 15.69 -39.81
N PRO A 536 31.43 14.88 -40.87
CA PRO A 536 30.34 14.00 -41.31
C PRO A 536 29.81 13.05 -40.22
N ARG A 537 30.66 12.73 -39.22
CA ARG A 537 30.27 11.89 -38.05
C ARG A 537 29.22 12.56 -37.16
N ARG A 538 29.10 13.90 -37.16
CA ARG A 538 28.12 14.68 -36.40
C ARG A 538 26.83 14.90 -37.17
N LEU A 539 26.75 14.51 -38.42
CA LEU A 539 25.55 14.73 -39.23
C LEU A 539 24.33 14.01 -38.64
N ALA A 540 24.50 12.79 -38.05
CA ALA A 540 23.42 12.08 -37.39
C ALA A 540 22.86 12.89 -36.21
N SER A 541 23.71 13.41 -35.32
CA SER A 541 23.30 14.23 -34.19
C SER A 541 22.58 15.51 -34.63
N VAL A 542 23.03 16.17 -35.71
CA VAL A 542 22.36 17.37 -36.26
C VAL A 542 20.98 17.04 -36.84
N LEU A 543 20.87 15.92 -37.57
CA LEU A 543 19.59 15.47 -38.15
C LEU A 543 18.57 15.10 -37.04
N LEU A 544 19.02 14.50 -35.93
CA LEU A 544 18.15 14.17 -34.81
C LEU A 544 17.63 15.43 -34.12
N GLU A 545 18.48 16.45 -33.91
CA GLU A 545 18.03 17.73 -33.36
C GLU A 545 17.08 18.44 -34.31
N SER A 546 17.36 18.36 -35.66
CA SER A 546 16.43 18.89 -36.67
C SER A 546 15.09 18.14 -36.66
N ALA A 547 15.09 16.85 -36.35
CA ALA A 547 13.85 16.07 -36.19
C ALA A 547 13.05 16.52 -34.97
N ASP A 548 13.72 16.74 -33.83
CA ASP A 548 13.07 17.26 -32.61
C ASP A 548 12.50 18.69 -32.88
N HIS A 549 13.21 19.54 -33.59
CA HIS A 549 12.75 20.87 -34.01
C HIS A 549 11.48 20.79 -34.87
N GLU A 550 11.49 19.97 -35.93
CA GLU A 550 10.34 19.75 -36.82
C GLU A 550 9.13 19.14 -36.07
N ALA A 551 9.38 18.22 -35.15
CA ALA A 551 8.33 17.60 -34.35
C ALA A 551 7.63 18.61 -33.41
N ARG A 552 8.38 19.55 -32.79
CA ARG A 552 7.81 20.65 -31.98
C ARG A 552 6.92 21.59 -32.79
N GLN A 553 7.17 21.72 -34.09
CA GLN A 553 6.35 22.51 -35.02
C GLN A 553 5.17 21.71 -35.61
N GLY A 554 5.03 20.44 -35.27
CA GLY A 554 3.96 19.57 -35.78
C GLY A 554 4.26 18.94 -37.14
N ASN A 555 5.47 19.14 -37.71
CA ASN A 555 5.90 18.60 -39.00
C ASN A 555 6.37 17.13 -38.88
N LEU A 556 5.51 16.25 -38.36
CA LEU A 556 5.85 14.88 -37.92
C LEU A 556 6.44 14.01 -39.08
N ASP A 557 5.92 14.13 -40.29
CA ASP A 557 6.43 13.36 -41.44
C ASP A 557 7.85 13.78 -41.82
N THR A 558 8.19 15.05 -41.66
CA THR A 558 9.56 15.55 -41.88
C THR A 558 10.47 15.08 -40.76
N ALA A 559 10.02 15.15 -39.51
CA ALA A 559 10.75 14.66 -38.34
C ALA A 559 11.10 13.18 -38.50
N GLU A 560 10.13 12.34 -38.87
CA GLU A 560 10.34 10.90 -39.07
C GLU A 560 11.35 10.60 -40.19
N ARG A 561 11.27 11.31 -41.29
CA ARG A 561 12.27 11.19 -42.37
C ARG A 561 13.69 11.56 -41.91
N LEU A 562 13.83 12.61 -41.12
CA LEU A 562 15.11 13.05 -40.57
C LEU A 562 15.68 12.01 -39.59
N VAL A 563 14.85 11.40 -38.71
CA VAL A 563 15.28 10.30 -37.85
C VAL A 563 15.74 9.10 -38.68
N ALA A 564 14.97 8.70 -39.70
CA ALA A 564 15.35 7.59 -40.59
C ALA A 564 16.65 7.88 -41.35
N ASP A 565 16.84 9.12 -41.82
CA ASP A 565 18.09 9.54 -42.46
C ASP A 565 19.27 9.51 -41.49
N ALA A 566 19.08 10.02 -40.26
CA ALA A 566 20.09 9.94 -39.21
C ALA A 566 20.51 8.47 -38.91
N MET A 567 19.51 7.59 -38.75
CA MET A 567 19.79 6.16 -38.52
C MET A 567 20.47 5.43 -39.68
N SER A 568 20.39 5.95 -40.89
CA SER A 568 21.06 5.40 -42.08
C SER A 568 22.54 5.77 -42.16
N LYS A 569 23.03 6.74 -41.38
CA LYS A 569 24.40 7.22 -41.47
C LYS A 569 25.42 6.16 -40.99
N PRO A 570 26.55 6.01 -41.62
CA PRO A 570 27.57 5.07 -41.21
C PRO A 570 28.26 5.53 -39.92
N GLY A 571 28.57 4.57 -39.03
CA GLY A 571 29.32 4.84 -37.81
C GLY A 571 28.53 5.49 -36.68
N LEU A 572 27.23 5.23 -36.62
CA LEU A 572 26.37 5.62 -35.46
C LEU A 572 26.95 5.14 -34.14
N ARG A 573 26.89 6.00 -33.16
CA ARG A 573 27.31 5.71 -31.78
C ARG A 573 26.10 5.40 -30.89
N PRO A 574 26.31 4.73 -29.78
CA PRO A 574 25.22 4.47 -28.81
C PRO A 574 24.42 5.72 -28.40
N GLY A 575 25.09 6.88 -28.27
CA GLY A 575 24.43 8.16 -27.99
C GLY A 575 23.49 8.63 -29.12
N ASP A 576 23.87 8.42 -30.38
CA ASP A 576 23.00 8.76 -31.53
C ASP A 576 21.79 7.85 -31.59
N LEU A 577 21.95 6.55 -31.30
CA LEU A 577 20.84 5.58 -31.20
C LEU A 577 19.89 5.92 -30.05
N PHE A 578 20.43 6.33 -28.91
CA PHE A 578 19.63 6.81 -27.78
C PHE A 578 18.71 7.96 -28.18
N HIS A 579 19.26 8.98 -28.81
CA HIS A 579 18.48 10.14 -29.30
C HIS A 579 17.50 9.78 -30.41
N ALA A 580 17.86 8.87 -31.31
CA ALA A 580 16.97 8.39 -32.37
C ALA A 580 15.75 7.64 -31.82
N LEU A 581 15.95 6.75 -30.82
CA LEU A 581 14.86 6.01 -30.20
C LEU A 581 13.96 6.95 -29.36
N ARG A 582 14.55 7.91 -28.65
CA ARG A 582 13.79 8.96 -27.96
C ARG A 582 12.90 9.75 -28.94
N ALA A 583 13.48 10.23 -30.05
CA ALA A 583 12.74 10.99 -31.06
C ALA A 583 11.62 10.17 -31.70
N ARG A 584 11.86 8.89 -32.05
CA ARG A 584 10.82 7.99 -32.59
C ARG A 584 9.64 7.81 -31.60
N SER A 585 9.95 7.60 -30.34
CA SER A 585 8.91 7.47 -29.29
C SER A 585 8.11 8.76 -29.15
N GLY A 586 8.79 9.92 -29.11
CA GLY A 586 8.11 11.23 -29.03
C GLY A 586 7.25 11.56 -30.27
N ILE A 587 7.71 11.24 -31.47
CA ILE A 587 6.91 11.42 -32.69
C ILE A 587 5.68 10.54 -32.69
N ALA A 588 5.78 9.28 -32.23
CA ALA A 588 4.65 8.37 -32.13
C ALA A 588 3.62 8.88 -31.10
N GLU A 589 4.10 9.41 -29.99
CA GLU A 589 3.26 10.00 -28.93
C GLU A 589 2.47 11.22 -29.42
N ILE A 590 3.17 12.19 -30.10
CA ILE A 590 2.52 13.39 -30.63
C ILE A 590 1.50 13.01 -31.71
N ARG A 591 1.79 12.00 -32.56
CA ARG A 591 0.89 11.51 -33.59
C ARG A 591 -0.32 10.77 -33.04
N GLY A 592 -0.26 10.29 -31.82
CA GLY A 592 -1.29 9.46 -31.20
C GLY A 592 -1.32 8.02 -31.75
N ASP A 593 -0.23 7.56 -32.37
CA ASP A 593 -0.11 6.19 -32.88
C ASP A 593 0.26 5.24 -31.72
N VAL A 594 -0.76 4.65 -31.10
CA VAL A 594 -0.63 3.82 -29.91
C VAL A 594 0.25 2.60 -30.14
N GLU A 595 0.09 1.92 -31.28
CA GLU A 595 0.85 0.69 -31.55
C GLU A 595 2.34 1.02 -31.78
N LEU A 596 2.64 2.07 -32.57
CA LEU A 596 3.99 2.52 -32.77
C LEU A 596 4.64 3.01 -31.48
N LEU A 597 3.91 3.76 -30.65
CA LEU A 597 4.38 4.27 -29.36
C LEU A 597 4.74 3.11 -28.39
N LEU A 598 3.89 2.10 -28.29
CA LEU A 598 4.18 0.92 -27.48
C LEU A 598 5.41 0.16 -27.98
N ALA A 599 5.56 0.00 -29.30
CA ALA A 599 6.70 -0.69 -29.91
C ALA A 599 8.00 0.09 -29.72
N THR A 600 8.01 1.41 -30.04
CA THR A 600 9.22 2.23 -29.95
C THR A 600 9.69 2.46 -28.52
N SER A 601 8.78 2.65 -27.58
CA SER A 601 9.13 2.78 -26.15
C SER A 601 9.68 1.47 -25.57
N ALA A 602 9.20 0.30 -26.01
CA ALA A 602 9.76 -1.00 -25.64
C ALA A 602 11.17 -1.19 -26.20
N GLU A 603 11.37 -0.87 -27.49
CA GLU A 603 12.70 -0.91 -28.14
C GLU A 603 13.70 -0.01 -27.38
N PHE A 604 13.24 1.16 -26.94
CA PHE A 604 14.08 2.08 -26.19
C PHE A 604 14.49 1.55 -24.82
N VAL A 605 13.56 0.94 -24.07
CA VAL A 605 13.87 0.28 -22.78
C VAL A 605 14.89 -0.85 -22.99
N GLU A 606 14.69 -1.72 -23.99
CA GLU A 606 15.61 -2.82 -24.28
C GLU A 606 17.00 -2.33 -24.64
N PHE A 607 17.07 -1.24 -25.41
CA PHE A 607 18.35 -0.61 -25.76
C PHE A 607 19.09 -0.08 -24.53
N VAL A 608 18.41 0.72 -23.67
CA VAL A 608 19.10 1.34 -22.51
C VAL A 608 19.51 0.33 -21.45
N ARG A 609 18.85 -0.81 -21.34
CA ARG A 609 19.24 -1.90 -20.42
C ARG A 609 20.64 -2.45 -20.72
N GLN A 610 21.14 -2.31 -21.94
CA GLN A 610 22.49 -2.72 -22.33
C GLN A 610 23.56 -1.76 -21.79
N TYR A 611 23.17 -0.56 -21.37
CA TYR A 611 24.07 0.51 -20.93
C TYR A 611 23.68 0.98 -19.51
N PRO A 612 24.09 0.31 -18.42
CA PRO A 612 23.70 0.69 -17.07
C PRO A 612 24.04 2.16 -16.73
N GLY A 613 23.03 2.94 -16.37
CA GLY A 613 23.17 4.36 -16.06
C GLY A 613 21.86 4.99 -15.59
N PRO A 614 21.85 6.28 -15.20
CA PRO A 614 20.66 6.94 -14.66
C PRO A 614 19.50 6.97 -15.68
N TRP A 615 19.78 7.06 -16.96
CA TRP A 615 18.78 7.06 -18.05
C TRP A 615 17.89 5.82 -18.09
N VAL A 616 18.35 4.67 -17.53
CA VAL A 616 17.56 3.42 -17.57
C VAL A 616 16.26 3.61 -16.80
N ALA A 617 16.33 4.14 -15.56
CA ALA A 617 15.12 4.42 -14.78
C ALA A 617 14.25 5.48 -15.44
N ASP A 618 14.84 6.55 -16.01
CA ASP A 618 14.07 7.61 -16.66
C ASP A 618 13.28 7.09 -17.87
N VAL A 619 13.92 6.27 -18.72
CA VAL A 619 13.26 5.68 -19.90
C VAL A 619 12.19 4.67 -19.48
N MET A 620 12.45 3.84 -18.46
CA MET A 620 11.47 2.90 -17.92
C MET A 620 10.28 3.65 -17.29
N LEU A 621 10.53 4.74 -16.56
CA LEU A 621 9.50 5.56 -15.95
C LEU A 621 8.64 6.27 -17.01
N HIS A 622 9.26 6.75 -18.10
CA HIS A 622 8.52 7.32 -19.23
C HIS A 622 7.62 6.27 -19.87
N ARG A 623 8.13 5.05 -20.16
CA ARG A 623 7.31 3.95 -20.67
C ARG A 623 6.19 3.56 -19.69
N ALA A 624 6.46 3.48 -18.40
CA ALA A 624 5.44 3.22 -17.38
C ALA A 624 4.32 4.27 -17.42
N THR A 625 4.67 5.55 -17.65
CA THR A 625 3.69 6.63 -17.82
C THR A 625 2.84 6.44 -19.10
N ILE A 626 3.46 6.02 -20.20
CA ILE A 626 2.74 5.70 -21.45
C ILE A 626 1.74 4.56 -21.20
N LEU A 627 2.16 3.50 -20.52
CA LEU A 627 1.30 2.35 -20.20
C LEU A 627 0.11 2.75 -19.33
N ASP A 628 0.32 3.62 -18.34
CA ASP A 628 -0.73 4.15 -17.48
C ASP A 628 -1.74 5.03 -18.25
N ASN A 629 -1.25 5.95 -19.06
CA ASN A 629 -2.09 6.81 -19.91
C ASN A 629 -2.93 6.03 -20.93
N LEU A 630 -2.48 4.85 -21.34
CA LEU A 630 -3.18 3.96 -22.28
C LEU A 630 -4.04 2.89 -21.58
N ASP A 631 -4.13 2.92 -20.25
CA ASP A 631 -4.81 1.90 -19.45
C ASP A 631 -4.29 0.47 -19.70
N ARG A 632 -2.96 0.33 -19.88
CA ARG A 632 -2.26 -0.93 -20.12
C ARG A 632 -1.41 -1.41 -18.93
N SER A 633 -1.45 -0.69 -17.81
CA SER A 633 -0.62 -0.96 -16.64
C SER A 633 -0.79 -2.39 -16.10
N ALA A 634 -2.01 -2.93 -16.09
CA ALA A 634 -2.29 -4.29 -15.64
C ALA A 634 -1.62 -5.38 -16.50
N GLN A 635 -1.49 -5.14 -17.81
CA GLN A 635 -0.91 -6.09 -18.77
C GLN A 635 0.63 -6.12 -18.70
N HIS A 636 1.25 -5.09 -18.12
CA HIS A 636 2.68 -4.88 -18.03
C HIS A 636 3.19 -4.76 -16.60
N LEU A 637 2.54 -5.48 -15.66
CA LEU A 637 2.83 -5.37 -14.23
C LEU A 637 4.30 -5.62 -13.91
N ASP A 638 4.92 -6.62 -14.54
CA ASP A 638 6.33 -6.96 -14.31
C ASP A 638 7.27 -5.82 -14.73
N GLU A 639 6.96 -5.10 -15.84
CA GLU A 639 7.73 -3.93 -16.26
C GLU A 639 7.62 -2.79 -15.23
N LEU A 640 6.45 -2.62 -14.61
CA LEU A 640 6.25 -1.60 -13.57
C LEU A 640 7.00 -1.95 -12.28
N VAL A 641 7.02 -3.22 -11.90
CA VAL A 641 7.82 -3.72 -10.76
C VAL A 641 9.31 -3.46 -11.01
N ASP A 642 9.82 -3.83 -12.19
CA ASP A 642 11.21 -3.55 -12.59
C ASP A 642 11.53 -2.05 -12.57
N THR A 643 10.57 -1.20 -12.99
CA THR A 643 10.73 0.26 -12.99
C THR A 643 10.93 0.79 -11.57
N VAL A 644 10.12 0.33 -10.61
CA VAL A 644 10.29 0.70 -9.19
C VAL A 644 11.65 0.25 -8.67
N ALA A 645 12.03 -1.01 -8.92
CA ALA A 645 13.31 -1.55 -8.48
C ALA A 645 14.51 -0.75 -9.03
N MET A 646 14.42 -0.31 -10.28
CA MET A 646 15.46 0.50 -10.93
C MET A 646 15.52 1.93 -10.37
N CYS A 647 14.37 2.58 -10.15
CA CYS A 647 14.31 3.91 -9.53
C CYS A 647 14.87 3.89 -8.09
N ARG A 648 14.56 2.85 -7.31
CA ARG A 648 15.12 2.66 -5.96
C ARG A 648 16.64 2.48 -5.98
N ALA A 649 17.17 1.74 -6.95
CA ALA A 649 18.61 1.53 -7.12
C ALA A 649 19.40 2.83 -7.40
N GLN A 650 18.73 3.88 -7.88
CA GLN A 650 19.34 5.18 -8.16
C GLN A 650 19.28 6.18 -7.00
N ASP A 651 18.68 5.79 -5.86
CA ASP A 651 18.49 6.67 -4.69
C ASP A 651 17.78 8.00 -5.06
N ASN A 652 16.75 7.89 -5.92
CA ASN A 652 15.92 9.02 -6.35
C ASN A 652 14.49 8.86 -5.77
N PRO A 653 14.20 9.47 -4.61
CA PRO A 653 12.91 9.31 -3.94
C PRO A 653 11.72 9.79 -4.80
N ALA A 654 11.85 10.90 -5.51
CA ALA A 654 10.75 11.45 -6.32
C ALA A 654 10.41 10.53 -7.52
N ALA A 655 11.43 10.02 -8.23
CA ALA A 655 11.22 9.06 -9.31
C ALA A 655 10.62 7.74 -8.78
N THR A 656 11.08 7.27 -7.62
CA THR A 656 10.55 6.07 -6.96
C THR A 656 9.09 6.27 -6.56
N ALA A 657 8.74 7.42 -5.98
CA ALA A 657 7.36 7.75 -5.62
C ALA A 657 6.44 7.71 -6.85
N ARG A 658 6.87 8.32 -7.95
CA ARG A 658 6.14 8.30 -9.22
C ARG A 658 5.99 6.87 -9.77
N ALA A 659 7.06 6.08 -9.74
CA ALA A 659 7.04 4.68 -10.19
C ALA A 659 6.08 3.83 -9.33
N CYS A 660 6.08 4.00 -8.00
CA CYS A 660 5.14 3.34 -7.09
C CYS A 660 3.68 3.74 -7.36
N TYR A 661 3.42 5.01 -7.67
CA TYR A 661 2.09 5.46 -8.06
C TYR A 661 1.61 4.76 -9.35
N LEU A 662 2.46 4.66 -10.37
CA LEU A 662 2.15 3.95 -11.61
C LEU A 662 1.99 2.44 -11.40
N LEU A 663 2.81 1.83 -10.54
CA LEU A 663 2.68 0.42 -10.14
C LEU A 663 1.33 0.17 -9.47
N SER A 664 0.83 1.10 -8.65
CA SER A 664 -0.49 0.98 -8.04
C SER A 664 -1.61 0.87 -9.08
N SER A 665 -1.51 1.56 -10.22
CA SER A 665 -2.46 1.42 -11.34
C SER A 665 -2.46 0.00 -11.90
N GLY A 666 -1.29 -0.60 -12.06
CA GLY A 666 -1.15 -1.99 -12.50
C GLY A 666 -1.82 -2.96 -11.54
N TYR A 667 -1.58 -2.80 -10.23
CA TYR A 667 -2.23 -3.63 -9.21
C TYR A 667 -3.76 -3.45 -9.18
N LEU A 668 -4.25 -2.21 -9.29
CA LEU A 668 -5.70 -1.93 -9.34
C LEU A 668 -6.35 -2.60 -10.56
N GLY A 669 -5.73 -2.51 -11.73
CA GLY A 669 -6.23 -3.16 -12.93
C GLY A 669 -6.24 -4.71 -12.85
N CYS A 670 -5.45 -5.30 -11.93
CA CYS A 670 -5.45 -6.73 -11.61
C CYS A 670 -6.36 -7.09 -10.43
N GLY A 671 -7.08 -6.13 -9.82
CA GLY A 671 -7.90 -6.35 -8.61
C GLY A 671 -7.09 -6.57 -7.32
N ARG A 672 -5.80 -6.28 -7.31
CA ARG A 672 -4.85 -6.50 -6.21
C ARG A 672 -4.81 -5.26 -5.30
N LEU A 673 -5.90 -5.03 -4.56
CA LEU A 673 -6.12 -3.81 -3.77
C LEU A 673 -5.07 -3.62 -2.66
N VAL A 674 -4.67 -4.69 -1.98
CA VAL A 674 -3.70 -4.61 -0.87
C VAL A 674 -2.35 -4.15 -1.38
N GLU A 675 -1.88 -4.72 -2.49
CA GLU A 675 -0.61 -4.32 -3.09
C GLU A 675 -0.66 -2.91 -3.67
N ALA A 676 -1.79 -2.50 -4.21
CA ALA A 676 -1.99 -1.12 -4.66
C ALA A 676 -1.86 -0.14 -3.49
N ALA A 677 -2.46 -0.46 -2.34
CA ALA A 677 -2.34 0.35 -1.13
C ALA A 677 -0.89 0.43 -0.63
N GLU A 678 -0.17 -0.69 -0.56
CA GLU A 678 1.25 -0.72 -0.17
C GLU A 678 2.13 0.15 -1.09
N ALA A 679 1.93 0.06 -2.41
CA ALA A 679 2.65 0.88 -3.38
C ALA A 679 2.35 2.39 -3.20
N LEU A 680 1.09 2.74 -2.91
CA LEU A 680 0.68 4.12 -2.67
C LEU A 680 1.21 4.67 -1.33
N GLU A 681 1.25 3.85 -0.28
CA GLU A 681 1.85 4.22 1.00
C GLU A 681 3.35 4.52 0.84
N GLU A 682 4.06 3.67 0.08
CA GLU A 682 5.46 3.91 -0.24
C GLU A 682 5.65 5.19 -1.07
N ALA A 683 4.80 5.42 -2.08
CA ALA A 683 4.82 6.66 -2.84
C ALA A 683 4.64 7.89 -1.93
N LEU A 684 3.64 7.85 -1.04
CA LEU A 684 3.36 8.94 -0.12
C LEU A 684 4.53 9.23 0.84
N ARG A 685 5.21 8.18 1.32
CA ARG A 685 6.36 8.30 2.22
C ARG A 685 7.58 8.96 1.55
N LEU A 686 7.74 8.78 0.24
CA LEU A 686 8.88 9.25 -0.54
C LEU A 686 8.67 10.65 -1.15
N LEU A 687 7.43 11.14 -1.18
CA LEU A 687 7.14 12.46 -1.73
C LEU A 687 7.68 13.57 -0.82
N PRO A 688 8.33 14.60 -1.40
CA PRO A 688 8.72 15.79 -0.65
C PRO A 688 7.48 16.59 -0.20
N GLU A 689 7.59 17.27 0.95
CA GLU A 689 6.47 18.05 1.52
C GLU A 689 5.98 19.16 0.58
N GLU A 690 6.85 19.68 -0.27
CA GLU A 690 6.54 20.74 -1.23
C GLU A 690 5.76 20.26 -2.46
N ASP A 691 5.77 18.95 -2.78
CA ASP A 691 5.04 18.38 -3.92
C ASP A 691 3.57 18.09 -3.57
N VAL A 692 2.81 19.17 -3.48
CA VAL A 692 1.39 19.13 -3.09
C VAL A 692 0.55 18.38 -4.12
N ASP A 693 0.81 18.56 -5.42
CA ASP A 693 0.02 17.96 -6.50
C ASP A 693 0.14 16.43 -6.52
N SER A 694 1.35 15.90 -6.40
CA SER A 694 1.57 14.46 -6.30
C SER A 694 1.01 13.89 -5.00
N THR A 695 1.16 14.62 -3.89
CA THR A 695 0.60 14.24 -2.59
C THR A 695 -0.93 14.12 -2.65
N LEU A 696 -1.62 15.06 -3.29
CA LEU A 696 -3.08 15.01 -3.46
C LEU A 696 -3.50 13.81 -4.29
N ARG A 697 -2.83 13.54 -5.43
CA ARG A 697 -3.13 12.38 -6.28
C ARG A 697 -2.95 11.05 -5.54
N VAL A 698 -1.84 10.90 -4.83
CA VAL A 698 -1.54 9.67 -4.08
C VAL A 698 -2.52 9.49 -2.93
N ARG A 699 -2.79 10.53 -2.12
CA ARG A 699 -3.74 10.45 -1.01
C ARG A 699 -5.16 10.14 -1.47
N PHE A 700 -5.60 10.73 -2.57
CA PHE A 700 -6.93 10.46 -3.14
C PHE A 700 -7.07 8.99 -3.53
N ARG A 701 -6.11 8.47 -4.29
CA ARG A 701 -6.12 7.07 -4.73
C ARG A 701 -6.02 6.10 -3.53
N LEU A 702 -5.13 6.40 -2.58
CA LEU A 702 -4.97 5.57 -1.37
C LEU A 702 -6.23 5.58 -0.51
N GLY A 703 -6.85 6.73 -0.27
CA GLY A 703 -8.11 6.83 0.46
C GLY A 703 -9.24 6.04 -0.20
N SER A 704 -9.30 6.05 -1.54
CA SER A 704 -10.27 5.26 -2.30
C SER A 704 -10.02 3.75 -2.16
N VAL A 705 -8.76 3.32 -2.25
CA VAL A 705 -8.37 1.90 -2.07
C VAL A 705 -8.64 1.44 -0.64
N CYS A 706 -8.36 2.26 0.38
CA CYS A 706 -8.71 1.95 1.76
C CYS A 706 -10.22 1.76 1.94
N ALA A 707 -11.06 2.59 1.30
CA ALA A 707 -12.50 2.44 1.35
C ALA A 707 -12.97 1.10 0.72
N GLU A 708 -12.37 0.70 -0.42
CA GLU A 708 -12.67 -0.59 -1.07
C GLU A 708 -12.21 -1.79 -0.22
N LEU A 709 -11.12 -1.66 0.52
CA LEU A 709 -10.64 -2.66 1.48
C LEU A 709 -11.48 -2.72 2.78
N GLY A 710 -12.43 -1.79 2.96
CA GLY A 710 -13.21 -1.65 4.19
C GLY A 710 -12.45 -0.95 5.34
N GLU A 711 -11.31 -0.36 5.07
CA GLU A 711 -10.46 0.38 6.01
C GLU A 711 -10.90 1.85 6.09
N ASN A 712 -12.17 2.06 6.41
CA ASN A 712 -12.82 3.37 6.34
C ASN A 712 -12.15 4.43 7.22
N ALA A 713 -11.64 4.06 8.40
CA ALA A 713 -10.97 5.01 9.30
C ALA A 713 -9.70 5.60 8.67
N GLU A 714 -8.89 4.77 8.01
CA GLU A 714 -7.68 5.20 7.32
C GLU A 714 -8.00 6.01 6.06
N GLY A 715 -8.95 5.52 5.25
CA GLY A 715 -9.46 6.28 4.10
C GLY A 715 -9.94 7.67 4.51
N HIS A 716 -10.68 7.77 5.61
CA HIS A 716 -11.15 9.03 6.18
C HIS A 716 -10.01 9.97 6.57
N GLN A 717 -8.92 9.45 7.17
CA GLN A 717 -7.74 10.25 7.51
C GLN A 717 -7.08 10.85 6.26
N HIS A 718 -6.95 10.08 5.18
CA HIS A 718 -6.38 10.57 3.93
C HIS A 718 -7.23 11.70 3.33
N PHE A 719 -8.54 11.52 3.23
CA PHE A 719 -9.42 12.57 2.69
C PHE A 719 -9.48 13.80 3.60
N THR A 720 -9.46 13.64 4.93
CA THR A 720 -9.41 14.76 5.89
C THR A 720 -8.14 15.59 5.71
N ALA A 721 -6.98 14.92 5.56
CA ALA A 721 -5.71 15.60 5.30
C ALA A 721 -5.72 16.41 3.99
N MET A 722 -6.51 15.99 3.00
CA MET A 722 -6.64 16.72 1.72
C MET A 722 -7.49 17.99 1.82
N LEU A 723 -8.45 18.07 2.75
CA LEU A 723 -9.37 19.23 2.83
C LEU A 723 -8.67 20.58 2.92
N GLN A 724 -7.59 20.65 3.71
CA GLN A 724 -6.81 21.88 3.87
C GLN A 724 -6.03 22.21 2.59
N LEU A 725 -5.54 21.20 1.89
CA LEU A 725 -4.76 21.37 0.67
C LEU A 725 -5.63 21.81 -0.52
N VAL A 726 -6.90 21.39 -0.56
CA VAL A 726 -7.83 21.73 -1.67
C VAL A 726 -8.71 22.94 -1.39
N ALA A 727 -8.55 23.65 -0.27
CA ALA A 727 -9.44 24.76 0.13
C ALA A 727 -9.51 25.89 -0.91
N GLY A 728 -8.44 26.13 -1.69
CA GLY A 728 -8.39 27.10 -2.79
C GLY A 728 -8.44 26.47 -4.20
N ALA A 729 -8.61 25.15 -4.30
CA ALA A 729 -8.61 24.45 -5.56
C ALA A 729 -9.98 24.59 -6.31
N PRO A 730 -10.04 24.27 -7.61
CA PRO A 730 -11.30 24.23 -8.35
C PRO A 730 -12.37 23.38 -7.67
N ALA A 731 -13.65 23.73 -7.87
CA ALA A 731 -14.78 23.06 -7.23
C ALA A 731 -14.79 21.54 -7.48
N ALA A 732 -14.38 21.09 -8.67
CA ALA A 732 -14.28 19.68 -9.00
C ALA A 732 -13.31 18.91 -8.07
N SER A 733 -12.13 19.48 -7.79
CA SER A 733 -11.15 18.86 -6.89
C SER A 733 -11.68 18.76 -5.45
N GLN A 734 -12.34 19.81 -4.98
CA GLN A 734 -13.01 19.80 -3.67
C GLN A 734 -14.13 18.76 -3.61
N ALA A 735 -14.93 18.65 -4.66
CA ALA A 735 -16.04 17.69 -4.77
C ALA A 735 -15.56 16.23 -4.61
N MET A 736 -14.45 15.89 -5.26
CA MET A 736 -13.84 14.55 -5.14
C MET A 736 -13.49 14.21 -3.68
N VAL A 737 -12.88 15.15 -2.96
CA VAL A 737 -12.48 14.94 -1.55
C VAL A 737 -13.69 14.78 -0.65
N TRP A 738 -14.71 15.62 -0.81
CA TRP A 738 -15.96 15.51 -0.06
C TRP A 738 -16.71 14.21 -0.34
N GLY A 739 -16.69 13.72 -1.59
CA GLY A 739 -17.22 12.41 -1.96
C GLY A 739 -16.51 11.25 -1.28
N GLY A 740 -15.17 11.30 -1.23
CA GLY A 740 -14.35 10.34 -0.51
C GLY A 740 -14.62 10.33 0.99
N LEU A 741 -14.71 11.51 1.61
CA LEU A 741 -15.10 11.64 3.02
C LEU A 741 -16.46 11.00 3.29
N GLY A 742 -17.47 11.28 2.48
CA GLY A 742 -18.79 10.68 2.62
C GLY A 742 -18.77 9.16 2.55
N SER A 743 -17.92 8.61 1.68
CA SER A 743 -17.78 7.15 1.51
C SER A 743 -17.06 6.46 2.67
N THR A 744 -16.29 7.20 3.48
CA THR A 744 -15.46 6.66 4.57
C THR A 744 -15.93 7.06 5.96
N THR A 745 -16.89 7.95 6.08
CA THR A 745 -17.45 8.42 7.35
C THR A 745 -18.42 7.37 7.92
N PRO A 746 -18.24 6.91 9.16
CA PRO A 746 -19.11 5.89 9.75
C PRO A 746 -20.49 6.45 10.20
N ASP A 747 -20.59 7.73 10.53
CA ASP A 747 -21.86 8.38 10.90
C ASP A 747 -22.69 8.69 9.64
N VAL A 748 -23.87 8.09 9.54
CA VAL A 748 -24.73 8.17 8.35
C VAL A 748 -25.14 9.61 8.04
N ALA A 749 -25.48 10.42 9.06
CA ALA A 749 -25.90 11.80 8.86
C ALA A 749 -24.73 12.70 8.42
N GLU A 750 -23.52 12.44 8.89
CA GLU A 750 -22.32 13.14 8.45
C GLU A 750 -21.92 12.71 7.03
N ALA A 751 -22.00 11.42 6.72
CA ALA A 751 -21.75 10.89 5.38
C ALA A 751 -22.69 11.50 4.34
N ASP A 752 -24.00 11.61 4.65
CA ASP A 752 -24.98 12.30 3.79
C ASP A 752 -24.60 13.77 3.57
N ARG A 753 -24.24 14.50 4.62
CA ARG A 753 -23.77 15.90 4.49
C ARG A 753 -22.56 16.01 3.56
N CYS A 754 -21.59 15.10 3.70
CA CYS A 754 -20.42 15.08 2.83
C CYS A 754 -20.77 14.81 1.37
N HIS A 755 -21.59 13.80 1.09
CA HIS A 755 -22.04 13.49 -0.28
C HIS A 755 -22.88 14.62 -0.89
N ARG A 756 -23.77 15.27 -0.13
CA ARG A 756 -24.51 16.45 -0.60
C ARG A 756 -23.58 17.62 -0.91
N ARG A 757 -22.57 17.87 -0.08
CA ARG A 757 -21.56 18.91 -0.36
C ARG A 757 -20.76 18.60 -1.62
N SER A 758 -20.37 17.35 -1.81
CA SER A 758 -19.73 16.87 -3.04
C SER A 758 -20.61 17.15 -4.27
N ALA A 759 -21.90 16.79 -4.21
CA ALA A 759 -22.84 16.99 -5.29
C ALA A 759 -23.02 18.48 -5.67
N GLN A 760 -23.15 19.36 -4.67
CA GLN A 760 -23.21 20.81 -4.90
C GLN A 760 -21.94 21.36 -5.57
N LEU A 761 -20.78 20.89 -5.16
CA LEU A 761 -19.51 21.30 -5.77
C LEU A 761 -19.36 20.80 -7.21
N TRP A 762 -19.89 19.62 -7.53
CA TRP A 762 -19.97 19.14 -8.91
C TRP A 762 -20.92 19.98 -9.77
N GLU A 763 -22.05 20.46 -9.18
CA GLU A 763 -22.94 21.42 -9.84
C GLU A 763 -22.21 22.77 -10.08
N GLU A 764 -21.49 23.29 -9.08
CA GLU A 764 -20.66 24.49 -9.20
C GLU A 764 -19.55 24.34 -10.29
N ALA A 765 -19.06 23.14 -10.49
CA ALA A 765 -18.07 22.82 -11.53
C ALA A 765 -18.67 22.59 -12.91
N GLU A 766 -19.99 22.70 -13.08
CA GLU A 766 -20.72 22.44 -14.32
C GLU A 766 -20.50 21.01 -14.89
N LEU A 767 -20.36 20.02 -13.99
CA LEU A 767 -20.16 18.61 -14.33
C LEU A 767 -21.40 17.78 -13.94
N PRO A 768 -22.46 17.81 -14.74
CA PRO A 768 -23.78 17.29 -14.37
C PRO A 768 -23.80 15.76 -14.16
N VAL A 769 -23.00 15.00 -14.88
CA VAL A 769 -22.90 13.53 -14.71
C VAL A 769 -22.35 13.19 -13.33
N GLU A 770 -21.29 13.87 -12.91
CA GLU A 770 -20.67 13.65 -11.59
C GLU A 770 -21.58 14.17 -10.45
N ALA A 771 -22.26 15.29 -10.68
CA ALA A 771 -23.27 15.81 -9.75
C ALA A 771 -24.43 14.80 -9.57
N CYS A 772 -24.93 14.20 -10.66
CA CYS A 772 -25.96 13.17 -10.60
C CYS A 772 -25.51 11.97 -9.75
N ARG A 773 -24.32 11.43 -10.01
CA ARG A 773 -23.75 10.30 -9.24
C ARG A 773 -23.58 10.63 -7.77
N ALA A 774 -23.12 11.83 -7.46
CA ALA A 774 -22.94 12.25 -6.07
C ALA A 774 -24.29 12.40 -5.33
N TRP A 775 -25.36 12.89 -6.01
CA TRP A 775 -26.71 12.92 -5.46
C TRP A 775 -27.30 11.52 -5.26
N ILE A 776 -27.01 10.56 -6.16
CA ILE A 776 -27.40 9.14 -5.98
C ILE A 776 -26.73 8.58 -4.73
N LYS A 777 -25.42 8.84 -4.53
CA LYS A 777 -24.70 8.39 -3.32
C LYS A 777 -25.28 9.00 -2.05
N ALA A 778 -25.57 10.32 -2.03
CA ALA A 778 -26.22 10.96 -0.89
C ALA A 778 -27.57 10.30 -0.55
N ALA A 779 -28.39 10.06 -1.57
CA ALA A 779 -29.65 9.37 -1.39
C ALA A 779 -29.49 7.95 -0.84
N GLY A 780 -28.54 7.17 -1.40
CA GLY A 780 -28.28 5.79 -0.96
C GLY A 780 -27.79 5.72 0.49
N THR A 781 -27.01 6.70 0.93
CA THR A 781 -26.50 6.77 2.29
C THR A 781 -27.62 6.92 3.33
N ILE A 782 -28.64 7.73 3.05
CA ILE A 782 -29.68 8.10 4.03
C ILE A 782 -31.01 7.36 3.81
N ALA A 783 -31.14 6.55 2.75
CA ALA A 783 -32.42 5.96 2.33
C ALA A 783 -33.11 5.08 3.40
N ASP A 784 -32.35 4.44 4.28
CA ASP A 784 -32.89 3.61 5.35
C ASP A 784 -33.30 4.41 6.60
N ASP A 785 -32.60 5.50 6.90
CA ASP A 785 -32.81 6.32 8.09
C ASP A 785 -33.78 7.48 7.85
N ASP A 786 -33.69 8.14 6.69
CA ASP A 786 -34.58 9.25 6.27
C ASP A 786 -34.91 9.13 4.77
N PRO A 787 -35.87 8.24 4.42
CA PRO A 787 -36.24 8.03 3.02
C PRO A 787 -36.85 9.26 2.33
N GLU A 788 -37.48 10.19 3.05
CA GLU A 788 -38.01 11.43 2.46
C GLU A 788 -36.85 12.34 2.00
N SER A 789 -35.83 12.48 2.81
CA SER A 789 -34.60 13.21 2.46
C SER A 789 -33.84 12.55 1.29
N ALA A 790 -33.87 11.22 1.20
CA ALA A 790 -33.34 10.49 0.05
C ALA A 790 -34.08 10.80 -1.25
N LEU A 791 -35.43 10.88 -1.22
CA LEU A 791 -36.23 11.27 -2.38
C LEU A 791 -35.90 12.69 -2.88
N GLU A 792 -35.64 13.64 -1.98
CA GLU A 792 -35.22 14.99 -2.39
C GLU A 792 -33.85 14.98 -3.09
N SER A 793 -32.90 14.19 -2.60
CA SER A 793 -31.61 14.00 -3.27
C SER A 793 -31.78 13.36 -4.67
N LEU A 794 -32.64 12.34 -4.80
CA LEU A 794 -32.91 11.69 -6.09
C LEU A 794 -33.59 12.61 -7.07
N LYS A 795 -34.46 13.51 -6.61
CA LYS A 795 -35.06 14.55 -7.45
C LYS A 795 -34.01 15.50 -8.02
N ARG A 796 -32.99 15.86 -7.21
CA ARG A 796 -31.84 16.62 -7.69
C ARG A 796 -31.03 15.82 -8.69
N ALA A 797 -30.75 14.55 -8.41
CA ALA A 797 -30.03 13.65 -9.33
C ALA A 797 -30.69 13.64 -10.72
N VAL A 798 -32.01 13.49 -10.78
CA VAL A 798 -32.76 13.53 -12.07
C VAL A 798 -32.53 14.82 -12.82
N SER A 799 -32.52 15.97 -12.12
CA SER A 799 -32.29 17.27 -12.77
C SER A 799 -30.91 17.45 -13.38
N GLN A 800 -29.96 16.62 -12.99
CA GLN A 800 -28.58 16.64 -13.48
C GLN A 800 -28.35 15.65 -14.64
N ILE A 801 -29.29 14.79 -15.00
CA ILE A 801 -29.10 13.86 -16.11
C ILE A 801 -29.09 14.64 -17.44
N PRO A 802 -27.97 14.63 -18.19
CA PRO A 802 -27.87 15.42 -19.44
C PRO A 802 -28.73 14.77 -20.53
N PRO A 803 -29.69 15.53 -21.11
CA PRO A 803 -30.59 15.00 -22.15
C PRO A 803 -29.83 14.53 -23.38
N GLY A 804 -30.06 13.29 -23.83
CA GLY A 804 -29.49 12.73 -25.06
C GLY A 804 -28.01 12.30 -24.94
N ALA A 805 -27.42 12.36 -23.76
CA ALA A 805 -26.10 11.78 -23.53
C ALA A 805 -26.14 10.25 -23.53
N GLU A 806 -25.09 9.60 -24.02
CA GLU A 806 -24.98 8.14 -24.05
C GLU A 806 -25.16 7.50 -22.65
N VAL A 807 -24.69 8.17 -21.59
CA VAL A 807 -24.82 7.72 -20.19
C VAL A 807 -26.22 7.93 -19.58
N ALA A 808 -27.11 8.70 -20.23
CA ALA A 808 -28.40 9.07 -19.65
C ALA A 808 -29.31 7.89 -19.32
N PRO A 809 -29.44 6.83 -20.17
CA PRO A 809 -30.26 5.67 -19.83
C PRO A 809 -29.76 4.94 -18.58
N ARG A 810 -28.44 4.81 -18.42
CA ARG A 810 -27.82 4.18 -17.26
C ARG A 810 -28.07 4.96 -15.97
N LEU A 811 -27.79 6.27 -15.98
CA LEU A 811 -28.02 7.15 -14.83
C LEU A 811 -29.51 7.18 -14.44
N THR A 812 -30.40 7.17 -15.44
CA THR A 812 -31.84 7.13 -15.18
C THR A 812 -32.22 5.82 -14.49
N ALA A 813 -31.70 4.68 -14.94
CA ALA A 813 -31.95 3.38 -14.32
C ALA A 813 -31.41 3.33 -12.87
N GLU A 814 -30.22 3.85 -12.61
CA GLU A 814 -29.63 3.94 -11.26
C GLU A 814 -30.50 4.78 -10.31
N VAL A 815 -30.99 5.93 -10.78
CA VAL A 815 -31.90 6.78 -9.99
C VAL A 815 -33.24 6.08 -9.72
N LEU A 816 -33.84 5.45 -10.75
CA LEU A 816 -35.12 4.74 -10.61
C LEU A 816 -35.00 3.54 -9.69
N GLU A 817 -33.90 2.79 -9.77
CA GLU A 817 -33.61 1.69 -8.85
C GLU A 817 -33.63 2.13 -7.40
N LEU A 818 -32.86 3.16 -7.06
CA LEU A 818 -32.78 3.65 -5.68
C LEU A 818 -34.09 4.34 -5.25
N ARG A 819 -34.79 5.05 -6.17
CA ARG A 819 -36.06 5.68 -5.88
C ARG A 819 -37.15 4.64 -5.64
N GLY A 820 -37.17 3.56 -6.44
CA GLY A 820 -38.08 2.44 -6.24
C GLY A 820 -37.83 1.74 -4.89
N TYR A 821 -36.55 1.61 -4.48
CA TYR A 821 -36.21 1.14 -3.13
C TYR A 821 -36.76 2.05 -2.03
N THR A 822 -36.54 3.35 -2.17
CA THR A 822 -36.93 4.36 -1.19
C THR A 822 -38.49 4.44 -1.09
N TYR A 823 -39.21 4.34 -2.21
CA TYR A 823 -40.68 4.26 -2.21
C TYR A 823 -41.18 2.99 -1.50
N ALA A 824 -40.55 1.86 -1.69
CA ALA A 824 -40.89 0.61 -0.99
C ALA A 824 -40.71 0.74 0.54
N ARG A 825 -39.68 1.47 0.99
CA ARG A 825 -39.47 1.80 2.41
C ARG A 825 -40.57 2.67 3.00
N LEU A 826 -41.16 3.53 2.19
CA LEU A 826 -42.27 4.39 2.54
C LEU A 826 -43.65 3.72 2.33
N GLU A 827 -43.67 2.41 2.03
CA GLU A 827 -44.89 1.66 1.70
C GLU A 827 -45.69 2.22 0.47
N ARG A 828 -45.02 3.06 -0.34
CA ARG A 828 -45.53 3.60 -1.61
C ARG A 828 -45.31 2.59 -2.74
N ASN A 829 -45.95 1.44 -2.61
CA ASN A 829 -45.68 0.26 -3.45
C ASN A 829 -46.01 0.47 -4.93
N ALA A 830 -47.02 1.33 -5.26
CA ALA A 830 -47.37 1.59 -6.67
C ALA A 830 -46.25 2.34 -7.41
N GLU A 831 -45.68 3.36 -6.76
CA GLU A 831 -44.55 4.12 -7.31
C GLU A 831 -43.28 3.27 -7.33
N ALA A 832 -43.06 2.47 -6.29
CA ALA A 832 -41.92 1.55 -6.24
C ALA A 832 -41.96 0.53 -7.40
N LEU A 833 -43.15 0.01 -7.73
CA LEU A 833 -43.33 -0.92 -8.85
C LEU A 833 -43.02 -0.25 -10.17
N SER A 834 -43.61 0.91 -10.41
CA SER A 834 -43.41 1.67 -11.67
C SER A 834 -41.94 1.99 -11.92
N ASP A 835 -41.20 2.40 -10.88
CA ASP A 835 -39.79 2.72 -11.00
C ASP A 835 -38.94 1.45 -11.28
N ASN A 836 -39.16 0.34 -10.58
CA ASN A 836 -38.40 -0.89 -10.80
C ASN A 836 -38.67 -1.49 -12.19
N GLU A 837 -39.91 -1.44 -12.68
CA GLU A 837 -40.26 -1.92 -14.03
C GLU A 837 -39.59 -1.07 -15.12
N THR A 838 -39.72 0.28 -14.98
CA THR A 838 -39.08 1.20 -15.93
C THR A 838 -37.55 1.05 -15.93
N ALA A 839 -36.93 0.88 -14.76
CA ALA A 839 -35.52 0.63 -14.65
C ALA A 839 -35.09 -0.69 -15.33
N ALA A 840 -35.89 -1.75 -15.13
CA ALA A 840 -35.61 -3.06 -15.77
C ALA A 840 -35.71 -2.99 -17.31
N GLU A 841 -36.66 -2.21 -17.85
CA GLU A 841 -36.79 -1.96 -19.29
C GLU A 841 -35.55 -1.18 -19.83
N LEU A 842 -35.09 -0.16 -19.14
CA LEU A 842 -33.91 0.61 -19.53
C LEU A 842 -32.65 -0.27 -19.52
N VAL A 843 -32.46 -1.07 -18.46
CA VAL A 843 -31.31 -1.96 -18.31
C VAL A 843 -31.30 -3.07 -19.34
N SER A 844 -32.46 -3.56 -19.78
CA SER A 844 -32.55 -4.51 -20.90
C SER A 844 -31.89 -3.98 -22.17
N GLY A 845 -32.03 -2.69 -22.44
CA GLY A 845 -31.35 -2.01 -23.56
C GLY A 845 -29.83 -1.83 -23.39
N LEU A 846 -29.31 -1.94 -22.16
CA LEU A 846 -27.89 -1.81 -21.86
C LEU A 846 -27.12 -3.14 -21.96
N GLY A 847 -27.83 -4.29 -22.06
CA GLY A 847 -27.17 -5.59 -22.14
C GLY A 847 -26.60 -6.11 -20.81
N GLU A 848 -27.16 -5.69 -19.67
CA GLU A 848 -26.74 -6.08 -18.32
C GLU A 848 -27.77 -7.02 -17.66
N PRO A 849 -27.77 -8.32 -17.98
CA PRO A 849 -28.82 -9.26 -17.57
C PRO A 849 -28.90 -9.43 -16.04
N ASP A 850 -27.79 -9.46 -15.34
CA ASP A 850 -27.78 -9.64 -13.88
C ASP A 850 -28.43 -8.44 -13.16
N TRP A 851 -28.18 -7.21 -13.63
CA TRP A 851 -28.84 -6.03 -13.10
C TRP A 851 -30.33 -6.02 -13.45
N GLN A 852 -30.70 -6.42 -14.67
CA GLN A 852 -32.09 -6.56 -15.06
C GLN A 852 -32.84 -7.58 -14.17
N ILE A 853 -32.24 -8.76 -13.93
CA ILE A 853 -32.79 -9.79 -13.02
C ILE A 853 -33.00 -9.21 -11.62
N PHE A 854 -32.02 -8.47 -11.11
CA PHE A 854 -32.11 -7.84 -9.79
C PHE A 854 -33.30 -6.89 -9.67
N LEU A 855 -33.54 -6.05 -10.67
CA LEU A 855 -34.68 -5.12 -10.72
C LEU A 855 -36.02 -5.86 -10.84
N MET A 856 -36.09 -6.92 -11.66
CA MET A 856 -37.28 -7.78 -11.79
C MET A 856 -37.62 -8.48 -10.47
N VAL A 857 -36.64 -8.94 -9.73
CA VAL A 857 -36.81 -9.53 -8.38
C VAL A 857 -37.37 -8.49 -7.40
N ARG A 858 -36.92 -7.25 -7.48
CA ARG A 858 -37.47 -6.15 -6.66
C ARG A 858 -38.93 -5.86 -7.03
N ALA A 859 -39.24 -5.74 -8.31
CA ALA A 859 -40.61 -5.57 -8.78
C ALA A 859 -41.51 -6.72 -8.32
N ALA A 860 -41.04 -7.96 -8.41
CA ALA A 860 -41.77 -9.14 -7.96
C ALA A 860 -42.05 -9.13 -6.44
N ARG A 861 -41.11 -8.68 -5.63
CA ARG A 861 -41.36 -8.46 -4.18
C ARG A 861 -42.45 -7.41 -3.91
N VAL A 862 -42.45 -6.34 -4.66
CA VAL A 862 -43.48 -5.30 -4.56
C VAL A 862 -44.85 -5.85 -5.02
N HIS A 863 -44.91 -6.69 -6.07
CA HIS A 863 -46.15 -7.37 -6.46
C HIS A 863 -46.69 -8.28 -5.34
N ILE A 864 -45.86 -8.99 -4.62
CA ILE A 864 -46.28 -9.77 -3.44
C ILE A 864 -46.90 -8.86 -2.38
N ALA A 865 -46.26 -7.72 -2.08
CA ALA A 865 -46.77 -6.75 -1.12
C ALA A 865 -48.11 -6.11 -1.55
N LEU A 866 -48.32 -5.96 -2.86
CA LEU A 866 -49.57 -5.47 -3.44
C LEU A 866 -50.69 -6.55 -3.54
N GLY A 867 -50.43 -7.80 -3.11
CA GLY A 867 -51.38 -8.90 -3.20
C GLY A 867 -51.53 -9.49 -4.61
N ALA A 868 -50.55 -9.34 -5.46
CA ALA A 868 -50.50 -9.84 -6.83
C ALA A 868 -49.42 -10.93 -7.01
N PRO A 869 -49.51 -12.08 -6.30
CA PRO A 869 -48.46 -13.11 -6.33
C PRO A 869 -48.32 -13.80 -7.67
N ASP A 870 -49.36 -13.80 -8.53
CA ASP A 870 -49.28 -14.36 -9.88
C ASP A 870 -48.32 -13.56 -10.78
N ALA A 871 -48.37 -12.23 -10.70
CA ALA A 871 -47.41 -11.37 -11.40
C ALA A 871 -45.99 -11.53 -10.87
N ALA A 872 -45.83 -11.68 -9.55
CA ALA A 872 -44.52 -11.96 -8.94
C ALA A 872 -43.93 -13.30 -9.40
N GLU A 873 -44.79 -14.36 -9.48
CA GLU A 873 -44.35 -15.67 -10.02
C GLU A 873 -43.89 -15.52 -11.47
N GLN A 874 -44.64 -14.78 -12.30
CA GLN A 874 -44.27 -14.61 -13.71
C GLN A 874 -42.92 -13.89 -13.86
N LEU A 875 -42.70 -12.77 -13.14
CA LEU A 875 -41.41 -12.06 -13.14
C LEU A 875 -40.24 -12.93 -12.67
N ALA A 876 -40.46 -13.75 -11.63
CA ALA A 876 -39.42 -14.68 -11.18
C ALA A 876 -39.07 -15.72 -12.25
N ARG A 877 -40.07 -16.23 -12.97
CA ARG A 877 -39.86 -17.20 -14.10
C ARG A 877 -39.17 -16.53 -15.29
N ASP A 878 -39.54 -15.32 -15.63
CA ASP A 878 -38.90 -14.52 -16.69
C ASP A 878 -37.45 -14.20 -16.34
N SER A 879 -37.16 -13.90 -15.07
CA SER A 879 -35.79 -13.71 -14.56
C SER A 879 -34.91 -14.96 -14.78
N ILE A 880 -35.47 -16.16 -14.63
CA ILE A 880 -34.72 -17.42 -14.84
C ILE A 880 -34.29 -17.58 -16.30
N VAL A 881 -35.08 -17.08 -17.24
CA VAL A 881 -34.76 -17.16 -18.68
C VAL A 881 -33.53 -16.27 -19.03
N LEU A 882 -33.29 -15.21 -18.26
CA LEU A 882 -32.16 -14.32 -18.46
C LEU A 882 -30.87 -14.83 -17.82
N MET A 883 -30.94 -15.84 -16.94
CA MET A 883 -29.76 -16.36 -16.23
C MET A 883 -28.83 -17.11 -17.18
N THR A 884 -27.53 -16.92 -16.95
CA THR A 884 -26.45 -17.68 -17.60
C THR A 884 -25.71 -18.54 -16.56
N ASP A 885 -24.79 -19.39 -17.00
CA ASP A 885 -23.94 -20.16 -16.08
C ASP A 885 -23.05 -19.28 -15.19
N GLU A 886 -22.78 -18.04 -15.62
CA GLU A 886 -21.98 -17.05 -14.90
C GLU A 886 -22.80 -16.21 -13.91
N THR A 887 -24.15 -16.30 -13.91
CA THR A 887 -24.99 -15.52 -12.98
C THR A 887 -24.62 -15.83 -11.53
N PRO A 888 -24.31 -14.80 -10.70
CA PRO A 888 -23.86 -14.97 -9.33
C PRO A 888 -24.83 -15.79 -8.45
N PRO A 889 -24.34 -16.68 -7.57
CA PRO A 889 -25.19 -17.47 -6.66
C PRO A 889 -26.13 -16.62 -5.80
N SER A 890 -25.71 -15.39 -5.43
CA SER A 890 -26.53 -14.45 -4.66
C SER A 890 -27.79 -13.98 -5.42
N ILE A 891 -27.70 -13.81 -6.74
CA ILE A 891 -28.85 -13.49 -7.60
C ILE A 891 -29.75 -14.70 -7.74
N VAL A 892 -29.18 -15.88 -7.98
CA VAL A 892 -29.94 -17.15 -8.04
C VAL A 892 -30.74 -17.38 -6.75
N ALA A 893 -30.13 -17.16 -5.59
CA ALA A 893 -30.79 -17.28 -4.30
C ALA A 893 -31.98 -16.31 -4.15
N ARG A 894 -31.83 -15.06 -4.61
CA ARG A 894 -32.90 -14.04 -4.56
C ARG A 894 -34.08 -14.40 -5.45
N VAL A 895 -33.82 -14.93 -6.64
CA VAL A 895 -34.90 -15.39 -7.55
C VAL A 895 -35.64 -16.59 -6.95
N LEU A 896 -34.91 -17.54 -6.34
CA LEU A 896 -35.50 -18.68 -5.64
C LEU A 896 -36.39 -18.25 -4.46
N ASP A 897 -35.91 -17.27 -3.64
CA ASP A 897 -36.68 -16.69 -2.52
C ASP A 897 -38.02 -16.10 -3.01
N VAL A 898 -37.96 -15.26 -4.05
CA VAL A 898 -39.18 -14.63 -4.59
C VAL A 898 -40.13 -15.63 -5.21
N LEU A 899 -39.60 -16.60 -6.01
CA LEU A 899 -40.44 -17.67 -6.60
C LEU A 899 -41.11 -18.47 -5.49
N THR A 900 -40.39 -18.83 -4.44
CA THR A 900 -40.92 -19.57 -3.28
C THR A 900 -42.07 -18.81 -2.62
N ARG A 901 -41.85 -17.54 -2.27
CA ARG A 901 -42.86 -16.69 -1.64
C ARG A 901 -44.10 -16.46 -2.51
N ALA A 902 -43.90 -16.31 -3.82
CA ALA A 902 -44.99 -16.14 -4.75
C ALA A 902 -45.86 -17.40 -4.86
N LEU A 903 -45.22 -18.57 -4.84
CA LEU A 903 -45.94 -19.89 -4.84
C LEU A 903 -46.68 -20.10 -3.51
N GLU A 904 -46.04 -19.83 -2.37
CA GLU A 904 -46.63 -19.94 -1.04
C GLU A 904 -47.85 -19.02 -0.89
N ALA A 905 -47.75 -17.78 -1.34
CA ALA A 905 -48.86 -16.79 -1.31
C ALA A 905 -50.07 -17.26 -2.14
N GLN A 906 -49.88 -18.07 -3.15
CA GLN A 906 -50.93 -18.70 -3.99
C GLN A 906 -51.34 -20.07 -3.46
N SER A 907 -50.83 -20.54 -2.34
CA SER A 907 -51.05 -21.89 -1.83
C SER A 907 -50.62 -22.99 -2.80
N LYS A 908 -49.67 -22.71 -3.70
CA LYS A 908 -49.08 -23.68 -4.64
C LYS A 908 -47.93 -24.45 -3.98
N PRO A 909 -47.74 -25.73 -4.25
CA PRO A 909 -46.66 -26.50 -3.66
C PRO A 909 -45.31 -26.09 -4.26
N VAL A 910 -44.35 -25.72 -3.42
CA VAL A 910 -43.00 -25.28 -3.82
C VAL A 910 -42.12 -26.48 -4.26
N ARG A 911 -42.15 -27.59 -3.56
CA ARG A 911 -41.23 -28.73 -3.79
C ARG A 911 -41.38 -29.48 -5.13
N PRO A 912 -42.56 -29.61 -5.73
CA PRO A 912 -42.66 -30.23 -7.05
C PRO A 912 -42.38 -29.25 -8.21
N ASP A 913 -42.15 -27.96 -7.95
CA ASP A 913 -41.81 -27.00 -9.02
C ASP A 913 -40.44 -27.31 -9.62
N PRO A 914 -40.34 -27.62 -10.94
CA PRO A 914 -39.10 -28.04 -11.58
C PRO A 914 -38.02 -26.96 -11.57
N LEU A 915 -38.41 -25.67 -11.64
CA LEU A 915 -37.49 -24.52 -11.67
C LEU A 915 -36.93 -24.23 -10.27
N ALA A 916 -37.78 -24.29 -9.24
CA ALA A 916 -37.30 -24.14 -7.85
C ALA A 916 -36.28 -25.24 -7.48
N LYS A 917 -36.54 -26.49 -8.00
CA LYS A 917 -35.61 -27.59 -7.82
C LYS A 917 -34.28 -27.38 -8.57
N ALA A 918 -34.34 -26.87 -9.80
CA ALA A 918 -33.14 -26.57 -10.60
C ALA A 918 -32.29 -25.44 -9.94
N LEU A 919 -32.91 -24.35 -9.47
CA LEU A 919 -32.23 -23.26 -8.76
C LEU A 919 -31.61 -23.75 -7.45
N THR A 920 -32.30 -24.62 -6.70
CA THR A 920 -31.74 -25.19 -5.47
C THR A 920 -30.54 -26.10 -5.76
N ALA A 921 -30.56 -26.84 -6.88
CA ALA A 921 -29.42 -27.65 -7.29
C ALA A 921 -28.21 -26.80 -7.71
N ARG A 922 -28.46 -25.64 -8.30
CA ARG A 922 -27.41 -24.68 -8.70
C ARG A 922 -26.73 -23.96 -7.50
N LEU A 923 -27.42 -23.87 -6.38
CA LEU A 923 -26.87 -23.27 -5.14
C LEU A 923 -26.08 -24.25 -4.27
N ARG A 924 -26.09 -25.53 -4.60
CA ARG A 924 -25.31 -26.59 -3.92
C ARG A 924 -23.98 -26.84 -4.63
#